data_84acd6c0189a21d09c4221ed191847b2
#
_entry.id   84acd6c0189a21d09c4221ed191847b2
#
_cell.length_a   1.000
_cell.length_b   1.000
_cell.length_c   1.000
_cell.angle_alpha   90.00
_cell.angle_beta   90.00
_cell.angle_gamma   90.00
#
_symmetry.space_group_name_H-M   'P 1'
#
loop_
_entity.id
_entity.type
_entity.pdbx_description
1 polymer ?
#
loop_
_entity_poly.entity_id
_entity_poly.type
_entity_poly.pdbx_seq_one_letter_code
_entity_poly.pdbx_strand_id
1 'polypeptide(L)'
;XSSLNSGKALKAASGRKRSMCVTSSRRTTPPMTATKAFWQAPPRLPISFGVLCSSCRRPSAPRAACWIWRPRWSAAXPPTAPAILTKTXRIWSRSLAYRPTSPSSAPLCPTAASRWQSRPAPPTATSPLPSCTRSLPTTPAPTIRLCSMPTPPEMKKARHTHIITGLPDTYGRGRIVGDYRRVALYGIDALIQFKQEDLANCGDGTMTDDVIRLREEIARQISALKGMKKMAEAYGYDISQPAKDAKEACQWLYFGYLAAIKTQNGAAMSVGRISTFLDIYIQRDLDKGILTESQAQELIDHMVMKFRMVKFARIPSYNQLFSGDPVWATLEVGGIGMDGRSMVTKNCYRFLHTLENMGPAPEPNLTVLYSSALPEAFKKYAAKVSVNTSSVQYENDDVMKPVWGDDYSICCCVSATQTGKEMQFFGARANLAKCLLYAINGGVDEKSHEQCGPNYAPITSEYLTYDEVLPKYVQMLDWLAGLYVNVLNLIQYMHDKYYYEEAEMALIDTDVRRTFATGIAGFSHVIDSLSAIKYAKVKVVRDESGLATGFETEGDFPKYGNDDDRADEIGVWLLKTFLEMIKKRHTYRNSEATTSILTITSNVVYGKYTGALPDGRAAFTPFAPGATPSYGAEQNGLLASLNSVAKLPYHWALDGISNTQTINPEALGHSEDERVENLVQVLDGYFDQGAHHLNVNVFGKEKLLDAMEHPEKEEYANFTIRVSGYAVKFIDLTREQQLDVLARTCHGVLXDPWVRPLAGILRLGGRPRRALCGVFCRGVPCGASTATTPKHGQRAARRGRQKRCSSGYTATATTGAKKGGITVSGGEPLRQLDFLTEFFTLARAKGVHTALDTAGQPFRPDDPAYLAAFDRLMANTNLVILDLKEIDPERHRQLTGKDNANILAMARHISDLGIPLWIRHVLVPGLTDDEEGLRKTADFIRSLKTVQRVEVLPYHTLGLFKWQKLGIPYPLPDAVPPTAEQVKRAEELLEVSRYPG
;
A
#
# COMPACT_ATOMS: atom_id res chain seq x y z
N UNK A 1 34.66 -9.80 -33.10
CA UNK A 1 34.20 -9.82 -33.07
C UNK A 1 33.29 -9.61 -33.42
N SER A 2 32.88 -9.96 -34.09
CA SER A 2 31.59 -9.72 -34.68
C SER A 2 30.50 -10.26 -33.76
N SER A 3 29.70 -9.36 -33.21
CA SER A 3 28.54 -9.69 -32.38
C SER A 3 27.46 -10.33 -33.26
N LEU A 4 27.17 -11.57 -33.02
CA LEU A 4 26.06 -12.26 -33.64
C LEU A 4 24.76 -11.89 -32.92
N ASN A 5 23.90 -11.21 -33.64
CA ASN A 5 22.54 -10.94 -33.23
C ASN A 5 21.73 -12.24 -33.32
N SER A 6 21.61 -12.95 -32.21
CA SER A 6 20.84 -14.22 -32.16
C SER A 6 19.39 -14.00 -31.67
N GLY A 7 18.93 -12.76 -31.66
CA GLY A 7 17.60 -12.48 -31.09
C GLY A 7 16.41 -12.40 -32.04
N LYS A 8 16.64 -12.66 -33.34
CA LYS A 8 15.57 -12.44 -34.31
C LYS A 8 14.82 -13.66 -34.83
N ALA A 9 15.28 -14.86 -34.51
CA ALA A 9 14.72 -16.06 -35.14
C ALA A 9 13.45 -16.64 -34.51
N LEU A 10 13.16 -16.25 -33.30
CA LEU A 10 12.03 -16.83 -32.55
C LEU A 10 10.71 -16.04 -32.63
N LYS A 11 10.68 -14.94 -33.40
CA LYS A 11 9.48 -14.08 -33.45
C LYS A 11 8.40 -14.48 -34.48
N ALA A 12 8.63 -15.53 -35.24
CA ALA A 12 7.73 -15.82 -36.38
C ALA A 12 6.58 -16.79 -36.09
N ALA A 13 6.56 -17.46 -34.95
CA ALA A 13 5.68 -18.61 -34.82
C ALA A 13 4.42 -18.43 -33.94
N SER A 14 4.24 -17.34 -33.26
CA SER A 14 3.07 -17.21 -32.38
C SER A 14 2.28 -15.94 -32.62
N GLY A 15 1.71 -15.82 -33.77
CA GLY A 15 0.87 -14.70 -34.16
C GLY A 15 -0.53 -14.68 -33.54
N ARG A 16 -0.84 -15.61 -32.66
CA ARG A 16 -2.15 -15.61 -32.01
C ARG A 16 -2.06 -14.94 -30.64
N LYS A 17 -2.51 -13.71 -30.61
CA LYS A 17 -2.68 -12.98 -29.37
C LYS A 17 -3.76 -13.66 -28.51
N ARG A 18 -3.35 -14.40 -27.53
CA ARG A 18 -4.24 -15.09 -26.60
C ARG A 18 -4.74 -14.17 -25.46
N SER A 19 -4.60 -12.87 -25.61
CA SER A 19 -4.99 -11.90 -24.60
C SER A 19 -6.36 -11.27 -24.87
N MET A 20 -7.27 -12.00 -25.50
CA MET A 20 -8.61 -11.47 -25.81
C MET A 20 -9.55 -11.40 -24.59
N CYS A 21 -9.10 -11.87 -23.44
CA CYS A 21 -9.99 -11.98 -22.29
C CYS A 21 -10.38 -10.63 -21.68
N VAL A 22 -9.49 -9.64 -21.77
CA VAL A 22 -9.71 -8.34 -21.15
C VAL A 22 -10.50 -7.40 -22.04
N THR A 23 -10.38 -7.57 -23.36
CA THR A 23 -11.10 -6.68 -24.29
C THR A 23 -12.61 -6.90 -24.33
N SER A 24 -13.07 -8.11 -24.00
CA SER A 24 -14.52 -8.37 -23.95
C SER A 24 -15.19 -7.79 -22.71
N SER A 25 -14.43 -7.60 -21.62
CA SER A 25 -14.99 -7.00 -20.40
C SER A 25 -15.19 -5.49 -20.53
N ARG A 26 -14.58 -4.88 -21.55
CA ARG A 26 -14.68 -3.43 -21.74
C ARG A 26 -16.02 -2.97 -22.37
N ARG A 27 -16.82 -3.90 -22.86
CA ARG A 27 -18.11 -3.57 -23.50
C ARG A 27 -19.26 -3.42 -22.51
N THR A 28 -19.00 -3.67 -21.24
CA THR A 28 -20.11 -3.73 -20.30
C THR A 28 -20.01 -2.60 -19.28
N THR A 29 -20.93 -1.80 -19.30
CA THR A 29 -21.40 -0.85 -18.30
C THR A 29 -20.89 0.58 -18.48
N PRO A 30 -21.82 1.49 -18.67
CA PRO A 30 -21.60 2.90 -18.39
C PRO A 30 -21.19 3.07 -16.91
N PRO A 31 -20.47 4.13 -16.58
CA PRO A 31 -20.07 4.35 -15.19
C PRO A 31 -21.31 4.33 -14.30
N MET A 32 -21.33 3.41 -13.37
CA MET A 32 -22.43 3.31 -12.42
C MET A 32 -22.45 4.55 -11.56
N THR A 33 -23.43 5.37 -11.74
CA THR A 33 -23.77 6.37 -10.73
C THR A 33 -24.26 5.60 -9.50
N ALA A 34 -23.56 5.77 -8.41
CA ALA A 34 -23.94 5.12 -7.17
C ALA A 34 -25.29 5.69 -6.72
N THR A 35 -26.31 4.94 -6.94
CA THR A 35 -27.60 5.25 -6.31
C THR A 35 -27.52 4.77 -4.84
N LYS A 36 -28.22 5.46 -3.97
CA LYS A 36 -28.31 5.13 -2.54
C LYS A 36 -28.68 3.65 -2.28
N ALA A 37 -29.31 3.02 -3.25
CA ALA A 37 -29.71 1.61 -3.15
C ALA A 37 -28.52 0.64 -3.11
N PHE A 38 -27.36 1.05 -3.61
CA PHE A 38 -26.17 0.20 -3.61
C PHE A 38 -25.45 0.14 -2.26
N TRP A 39 -25.75 1.11 -1.39
CA TRP A 39 -25.18 1.17 -0.06
C TRP A 39 -25.95 0.35 0.97
N GLN A 40 -27.15 -0.09 0.62
CA GLN A 40 -27.86 -1.05 1.46
C GLN A 40 -27.31 -2.43 1.17
N ALA A 41 -26.60 -2.99 2.12
CA ALA A 41 -26.15 -4.36 2.04
C ALA A 41 -27.35 -5.24 1.77
N PRO A 42 -27.26 -6.17 0.81
CA PRO A 42 -28.32 -7.16 0.68
C PRO A 42 -28.48 -7.86 2.03
N PRO A 43 -29.70 -8.21 2.40
CA PRO A 43 -29.91 -8.85 3.68
C PRO A 43 -28.97 -10.06 3.82
N ARG A 44 -28.31 -10.14 4.95
CA ARG A 44 -27.34 -11.22 5.24
C ARG A 44 -28.03 -12.54 5.01
N LEU A 45 -27.62 -13.25 3.98
CA LEU A 45 -28.17 -14.57 3.71
C LEU A 45 -27.63 -15.54 4.76
N PRO A 46 -28.50 -16.21 5.50
CA PRO A 46 -28.04 -17.16 6.50
C PRO A 46 -27.47 -18.41 5.80
N ILE A 47 -26.20 -18.65 6.04
CA ILE A 47 -25.54 -19.87 5.56
C ILE A 47 -25.68 -20.91 6.66
N SER A 48 -26.55 -21.89 6.45
CA SER A 48 -26.71 -22.95 7.43
C SER A 48 -25.66 -24.05 7.19
N PHE A 49 -24.78 -24.17 8.14
CA PHE A 49 -23.70 -25.17 8.13
C PHE A 49 -24.20 -26.57 8.52
N GLY A 50 -25.40 -26.65 9.11
CA GLY A 50 -25.95 -27.89 9.63
C GLY A 50 -26.29 -28.95 8.58
N VAL A 51 -26.50 -28.52 7.34
CA VAL A 51 -26.99 -29.41 6.28
C VAL A 51 -25.91 -30.25 5.62
N LEU A 52 -24.67 -29.93 5.92
CA LEU A 52 -23.55 -30.58 5.21
C LEU A 52 -23.14 -31.96 5.71
N CYS A 53 -23.62 -32.33 6.90
CA CYS A 53 -23.21 -33.60 7.52
C CYS A 53 -24.07 -34.79 7.10
N SER A 54 -25.31 -34.56 6.65
CA SER A 54 -26.28 -35.67 6.45
C SER A 54 -26.42 -36.15 5.01
N SER A 55 -25.96 -35.38 4.02
CA SER A 55 -26.18 -35.74 2.62
C SER A 55 -24.99 -36.36 1.88
N CYS A 56 -23.84 -36.46 2.52
CA CYS A 56 -22.65 -37.04 1.88
C CYS A 56 -22.33 -38.44 2.45
N ARG A 57 -23.28 -39.34 2.32
CA ARG A 57 -23.04 -40.74 2.66
C ARG A 57 -22.77 -41.60 1.43
N ARG A 58 -21.84 -41.23 0.61
CA ARG A 58 -21.30 -42.18 -0.39
C ARG A 58 -19.77 -42.19 -0.26
N PRO A 59 -19.15 -43.35 -0.11
CA PRO A 59 -17.76 -43.48 0.32
C PRO A 59 -16.71 -43.08 -0.72
N SER A 60 -17.08 -42.66 -1.90
CA SER A 60 -16.12 -42.50 -3.01
C SER A 60 -15.91 -41.09 -3.54
N ALA A 61 -16.60 -40.08 -3.01
CA ALA A 61 -16.39 -38.71 -3.50
C ALA A 61 -15.69 -37.85 -2.46
N PRO A 62 -14.67 -37.11 -2.84
CA PRO A 62 -13.95 -36.24 -1.90
C PRO A 62 -14.86 -35.10 -1.43
N ARG A 63 -14.97 -34.96 -0.15
CA ARG A 63 -15.91 -34.04 0.52
C ARG A 63 -15.72 -32.56 0.14
N ALA A 64 -14.57 -32.20 -0.35
CA ALA A 64 -14.24 -30.79 -0.63
C ALA A 64 -14.94 -30.24 -1.88
N ALA A 65 -15.34 -31.10 -2.83
CA ALA A 65 -15.94 -30.64 -4.08
C ALA A 65 -17.46 -30.45 -4.02
N CYS A 66 -18.11 -31.09 -3.05
CA CYS A 66 -19.57 -30.99 -2.91
C CYS A 66 -20.08 -29.61 -2.45
N TRP A 67 -19.18 -28.76 -1.99
CA TRP A 67 -19.57 -27.55 -1.28
C TRP A 67 -19.88 -26.34 -2.17
N ILE A 68 -19.31 -26.30 -3.35
CA ILE A 68 -19.43 -25.07 -4.14
C ILE A 68 -20.77 -25.03 -4.88
N TRP A 69 -21.37 -26.22 -5.18
CA TRP A 69 -22.33 -26.24 -6.28
C TRP A 69 -23.66 -26.92 -6.01
N ARG A 70 -24.10 -26.99 -4.78
CA ARG A 70 -25.50 -27.40 -4.49
C ARG A 70 -26.21 -26.35 -3.64
N PRO A 71 -26.76 -25.33 -4.27
CA PRO A 71 -27.61 -24.43 -3.52
C PRO A 71 -28.94 -25.11 -3.20
N ARG A 72 -29.13 -25.48 -1.99
CA ARG A 72 -30.49 -25.69 -1.48
C ARG A 72 -30.84 -24.47 -0.63
N TRP A 73 -31.72 -23.72 -1.15
CA TRP A 73 -32.28 -22.57 -0.51
C TRP A 73 -33.21 -23.06 0.61
N SER A 74 -32.73 -23.05 1.82
CA SER A 74 -33.61 -23.27 2.94
C SER A 74 -33.62 -22.02 3.83
N ALA A 75 -34.81 -21.57 4.15
CA ALA A 75 -35.04 -20.36 4.91
C ALA A 75 -34.58 -20.51 6.37
N ALA A 76 -33.97 -19.46 6.79
CA ALA A 76 -33.76 -19.06 8.19
C ALA A 76 -32.68 -19.73 9.07
N UNK A 77 -31.57 -19.12 9.24
CA UNK A 77 -30.77 -19.36 10.18
C UNK A 77 -30.72 -18.36 11.07
N PRO A 78 -30.46 -18.56 12.11
CA PRO A 78 -30.42 -17.50 13.10
C PRO A 78 -29.18 -16.57 12.94
N PRO A 79 -29.23 -15.34 13.48
CA PRO A 79 -28.24 -14.30 13.21
C PRO A 79 -26.85 -14.49 13.85
N THR A 80 -26.55 -15.68 14.36
CA THR A 80 -25.25 -15.97 15.01
C THR A 80 -24.26 -16.71 14.11
N ALA A 81 -24.56 -16.82 12.83
CA ALA A 81 -23.79 -17.61 11.87
C ALA A 81 -22.33 -17.15 11.60
N PRO A 82 -21.96 -15.86 11.66
CA PRO A 82 -20.57 -15.46 11.36
C PRO A 82 -19.55 -15.98 12.37
N ALA A 83 -19.93 -16.08 13.64
CA ALA A 83 -19.00 -16.57 14.68
C ALA A 83 -18.74 -18.07 14.58
N ILE A 84 -19.73 -18.81 14.14
CA ILE A 84 -19.64 -20.28 13.95
C ILE A 84 -18.74 -20.62 12.77
N LEU A 85 -18.83 -19.82 11.71
CA LEU A 85 -18.00 -19.99 10.51
C LEU A 85 -16.52 -19.93 10.79
N THR A 86 -16.10 -19.02 11.65
CA THR A 86 -14.70 -18.77 11.91
C THR A 86 -14.08 -19.81 12.85
N LYS A 87 -14.82 -20.31 13.81
CA LYS A 87 -14.38 -21.42 14.66
C LYS A 87 -14.26 -22.70 13.84
N THR A 88 -15.19 -22.94 12.99
CA THR A 88 -15.19 -24.13 12.13
C THR A 88 -14.10 -24.10 11.08
N UNK A 89 -13.99 -23.20 10.78
CA UNK A 89 -13.02 -22.96 9.87
C UNK A 89 -11.68 -23.22 10.36
N ARG A 90 -11.53 -22.68 11.35
CA ARG A 90 -10.26 -22.99 12.00
C ARG A 90 -9.99 -24.49 12.18
N ILE A 91 -10.98 -25.19 12.61
CA ILE A 91 -10.91 -26.65 12.81
C ILE A 91 -10.78 -27.35 11.46
N TRP A 92 -11.56 -26.94 10.48
CA TRP A 92 -11.58 -27.58 9.16
C TRP A 92 -10.37 -27.21 8.30
N SER A 93 -9.83 -26.00 8.44
CA SER A 93 -8.60 -25.62 7.75
C SER A 93 -7.40 -26.42 8.26
N ARG A 94 -7.44 -26.86 9.52
CA ARG A 94 -6.37 -27.72 10.08
C ARG A 94 -6.54 -29.19 9.69
N SER A 95 -7.77 -29.65 9.50
CA SER A 95 -8.02 -31.09 9.20
C SER A 95 -8.12 -31.39 7.72
N LEU A 96 -8.52 -30.44 6.88
CA LEU A 96 -8.62 -30.63 5.44
C LEU A 96 -7.38 -30.23 4.66
N ALA A 97 -6.37 -29.72 5.38
CA ALA A 97 -5.19 -29.16 4.74
C ALA A 97 -4.46 -30.18 3.86
N TYR A 98 -4.63 -31.48 4.09
CA TYR A 98 -4.00 -32.46 3.21
C TYR A 98 -4.61 -33.85 3.28
N ARG A 99 -5.50 -34.17 2.38
CA ARG A 99 -5.65 -35.57 1.95
C ARG A 99 -5.26 -35.63 0.48
N PRO A 100 -4.26 -36.42 0.13
CA PRO A 100 -4.00 -36.66 -1.29
C PRO A 100 -5.23 -37.38 -1.87
N THR A 101 -5.84 -36.71 -2.82
CA THR A 101 -7.11 -37.15 -3.34
C THR A 101 -7.02 -37.93 -4.64
N SER A 102 -5.86 -38.38 -5.00
CA SER A 102 -5.77 -39.39 -6.08
C SER A 102 -4.41 -40.05 -6.08
N PRO A 103 -4.35 -41.29 -6.54
CA PRO A 103 -3.08 -41.96 -6.75
C PRO A 103 -2.33 -41.50 -7.97
N SER A 104 -2.78 -40.46 -8.69
CA SER A 104 -2.03 -40.00 -9.84
C SER A 104 -0.88 -39.12 -9.43
N SER A 105 0.24 -39.58 -9.55
CA SER A 105 1.58 -39.08 -9.85
C SER A 105 2.00 -37.64 -9.54
N ALA A 106 1.23 -36.84 -8.86
CA ALA A 106 1.77 -35.61 -8.29
C ALA A 106 2.52 -35.98 -7.02
N PRO A 107 3.83 -35.78 -6.97
CA PRO A 107 4.56 -36.11 -5.73
C PRO A 107 4.04 -35.27 -4.60
N LEU A 108 3.65 -35.93 -3.52
CA LEU A 108 3.35 -35.27 -2.28
C LEU A 108 4.56 -34.43 -1.87
N CYS A 109 4.32 -33.19 -1.55
CA CYS A 109 5.39 -32.34 -1.11
C CYS A 109 6.04 -32.95 0.14
N PRO A 110 7.35 -33.19 0.14
CA PRO A 110 8.02 -33.79 1.30
C PRO A 110 7.89 -32.97 2.57
N THR A 111 7.60 -31.65 2.43
CA THR A 111 7.43 -30.78 3.58
C THR A 111 6.15 -31.09 4.39
N ALA A 112 5.17 -31.76 3.76
CA ALA A 112 3.97 -32.18 4.49
C ALA A 112 4.28 -33.23 5.54
N ALA A 113 5.18 -34.14 5.24
CA ALA A 113 5.58 -35.22 6.17
C ALA A 113 6.28 -34.71 7.41
N SER A 114 7.20 -33.76 7.25
CA SER A 114 7.95 -33.20 8.37
C SER A 114 7.07 -32.41 9.33
N ARG A 115 6.01 -31.79 8.82
CA ARG A 115 5.07 -31.06 9.70
C ARG A 115 4.21 -32.01 10.54
N TRP A 116 3.89 -33.19 10.00
CA TRP A 116 3.12 -34.20 10.74
C TRP A 116 3.95 -34.85 11.84
N GLN A 117 5.22 -35.08 11.58
CA GLN A 117 6.12 -35.73 12.52
C GLN A 117 6.51 -34.84 13.71
N SER A 118 6.38 -33.52 13.57
CA SER A 118 6.84 -32.59 14.61
C SER A 118 5.76 -32.17 15.63
N ARG A 119 4.52 -32.66 15.46
CA ARG A 119 3.45 -32.34 16.43
C ARG A 119 3.21 -33.53 17.37
N PRO A 120 3.19 -33.28 18.67
CA PRO A 120 2.72 -34.35 19.57
C PRO A 120 1.28 -34.65 19.26
N ALA A 121 0.94 -35.92 19.14
CA ALA A 121 -0.41 -36.36 18.87
C ALA A 121 -1.33 -35.97 20.04
N PRO A 122 -2.53 -35.41 19.75
CA PRO A 122 -3.48 -35.22 20.83
C PRO A 122 -3.82 -36.59 21.47
N PRO A 123 -4.14 -36.63 22.77
CA PRO A 123 -4.27 -37.91 23.48
C PRO A 123 -5.36 -38.84 22.97
N THR A 124 -6.17 -38.41 22.00
CA THR A 124 -7.28 -39.22 21.47
C THR A 124 -7.18 -39.49 19.98
N ALA A 125 -6.03 -39.17 19.36
CA ALA A 125 -5.88 -39.40 17.91
C ALA A 125 -5.35 -40.83 17.65
N THR A 126 -6.08 -41.60 16.91
CA THR A 126 -5.59 -42.86 16.37
C THR A 126 -4.41 -42.60 15.45
N SER A 127 -3.39 -43.42 15.53
CA SER A 127 -2.19 -43.34 14.69
C SER A 127 -2.54 -43.18 13.22
N PRO A 128 -1.81 -42.36 12.45
CA PRO A 128 -2.05 -42.32 11.03
C PRO A 128 -1.83 -43.69 10.42
N LEU A 129 -2.66 -44.04 9.47
CA LEU A 129 -2.62 -45.30 8.78
C LEU A 129 -1.19 -45.64 8.34
N PRO A 130 -0.72 -46.88 8.59
CA PRO A 130 0.66 -47.27 8.25
C PRO A 130 1.05 -47.08 6.79
N SER A 131 0.06 -47.01 5.90
CA SER A 131 0.31 -46.81 4.49
C SER A 131 0.77 -45.40 4.13
N CYS A 132 0.45 -44.39 4.99
CA CYS A 132 0.87 -42.99 4.76
C CYS A 132 2.32 -42.74 5.14
N THR A 133 2.86 -43.53 6.04
CA THR A 133 4.25 -43.35 6.49
C THR A 133 5.29 -43.95 5.54
N ARG A 134 4.86 -44.91 4.69
CA ARG A 134 5.78 -45.55 3.73
C ARG A 134 6.03 -44.77 2.44
N SER A 135 5.15 -43.81 2.13
CA SER A 135 5.23 -43.09 0.86
C SER A 135 5.90 -41.72 0.95
N LEU A 136 6.23 -41.28 2.15
CA LEU A 136 6.80 -39.95 2.34
C LEU A 136 8.31 -40.05 2.58
N PRO A 137 9.13 -39.40 1.75
CA PRO A 137 10.57 -39.46 1.96
C PRO A 137 10.94 -38.79 3.29
N THR A 138 11.76 -39.47 4.05
CA THR A 138 12.28 -38.96 5.33
C THR A 138 13.42 -37.96 5.10
N THR A 139 13.80 -37.75 3.86
CA THR A 139 14.87 -36.82 3.48
C THR A 139 14.31 -35.43 3.17
N PRO A 140 15.12 -34.38 3.35
CA PRO A 140 14.73 -33.03 2.92
C PRO A 140 14.31 -32.99 1.46
N ALA A 141 13.50 -31.99 1.12
CA ALA A 141 13.05 -31.80 -0.26
C ALA A 141 14.24 -31.86 -1.22
N PRO A 142 14.06 -32.48 -2.39
CA PRO A 142 15.17 -32.63 -3.36
C PRO A 142 15.87 -31.30 -3.66
N THR A 143 15.14 -30.21 -3.72
CA THR A 143 15.72 -28.89 -4.02
C THR A 143 16.76 -28.48 -2.96
N ILE A 144 16.44 -28.63 -1.66
CA ILE A 144 17.39 -28.31 -0.58
C ILE A 144 18.64 -29.18 -0.67
N ARG A 145 18.42 -30.49 -0.79
CA ARG A 145 19.53 -31.46 -0.81
C ARG A 145 20.46 -31.23 -1.99
N LEU A 146 19.89 -30.93 -3.15
CA LEU A 146 20.68 -30.73 -4.35
C LEU A 146 21.34 -29.34 -4.38
N CYS A 147 20.72 -28.34 -3.82
CA CYS A 147 21.37 -27.03 -3.66
C CYS A 147 22.55 -27.08 -2.69
N SER A 148 22.45 -27.90 -1.66
CA SER A 148 23.52 -27.98 -0.67
C SER A 148 24.78 -28.71 -1.16
N MET A 149 24.64 -29.60 -2.14
CA MET A 149 25.78 -30.36 -2.67
C MET A 149 26.75 -29.51 -3.50
N PRO A 150 26.27 -28.75 -4.52
CA PRO A 150 27.18 -27.97 -5.35
C PRO A 150 27.42 -26.55 -4.81
N THR A 151 26.79 -26.18 -3.69
CA THR A 151 26.85 -24.82 -3.18
C THR A 151 28.26 -24.48 -2.67
N PRO A 152 28.91 -23.43 -3.20
CA PRO A 152 30.20 -22.99 -2.70
C PRO A 152 30.17 -22.60 -1.20
N PRO A 153 31.29 -22.74 -0.50
CA PRO A 153 31.35 -22.43 0.94
C PRO A 153 30.89 -21.02 1.30
N GLU A 154 31.25 -20.02 0.49
CA GLU A 154 30.87 -18.62 0.76
C GLU A 154 29.36 -18.41 0.70
N MET A 155 28.67 -19.14 -0.16
CA MET A 155 27.19 -19.10 -0.23
C MET A 155 26.57 -19.73 1.03
N LYS A 156 27.16 -20.84 1.49
CA LYS A 156 26.71 -21.49 2.75
C LYS A 156 26.88 -20.57 3.94
N LYS A 157 28.04 -19.89 4.02
CA LYS A 157 28.31 -18.89 5.08
C LYS A 157 27.30 -17.74 5.01
N ALA A 158 27.07 -17.20 3.81
CA ALA A 158 26.14 -16.09 3.61
C ALA A 158 24.74 -16.45 4.09
N ARG A 159 24.30 -17.69 3.85
CA ARG A 159 22.99 -18.15 4.33
C ARG A 159 22.99 -18.39 5.83
N HIS A 160 24.08 -18.93 6.36
CA HIS A 160 24.21 -19.21 7.81
C HIS A 160 24.18 -17.88 8.62
N THR A 161 24.86 -16.86 8.15
CA THR A 161 24.93 -15.55 8.82
C THR A 161 23.71 -14.66 8.52
N HIS A 162 22.86 -15.05 7.58
CA HIS A 162 21.65 -14.30 7.19
C HIS A 162 21.98 -12.95 6.54
N ILE A 163 23.14 -12.82 5.90
CA ILE A 163 23.35 -11.68 4.99
C ILE A 163 22.56 -11.88 3.69
N ILE A 164 22.35 -13.13 3.32
CA ILE A 164 21.39 -13.53 2.27
C ILE A 164 20.41 -14.51 2.93
N THR A 165 19.12 -14.20 2.86
CA THR A 165 18.11 -15.08 3.42
C THR A 165 16.80 -14.91 2.68
N GLY A 166 15.89 -15.83 2.89
CA GLY A 166 14.53 -15.73 2.36
C GLY A 166 14.03 -17.02 1.80
N LEU A 167 13.05 -16.89 0.97
CA LEU A 167 12.39 -17.94 0.26
C LEU A 167 13.25 -18.47 -0.83
N PRO A 168 12.81 -19.42 -1.31
CA PRO A 168 12.51 -20.73 -0.85
C PRO A 168 13.30 -21.73 -1.64
N ASP A 169 14.53 -21.74 -1.36
CA ASP A 169 15.43 -22.81 -1.84
C ASP A 169 14.90 -24.19 -1.53
N THR A 170 13.77 -24.26 -0.77
CA THR A 170 13.12 -25.50 -0.36
C THR A 170 11.71 -25.67 -0.92
N TYR A 171 11.11 -24.61 -1.47
CA TYR A 171 9.70 -24.60 -1.88
C TYR A 171 9.60 -24.20 -3.35
N GLY A 172 8.41 -24.15 -3.89
CA GLY A 172 8.18 -23.56 -5.20
C GLY A 172 8.57 -22.07 -5.25
N ARG A 173 8.69 -21.53 -6.43
CA ARG A 173 9.15 -20.15 -6.61
C ARG A 173 8.22 -19.09 -6.01
N GLY A 174 6.90 -19.35 -6.03
CA GLY A 174 5.94 -18.45 -5.38
C GLY A 174 5.65 -17.16 -6.12
N ARG A 175 6.20 -16.97 -7.30
CA ARG A 175 6.10 -15.74 -8.08
C ARG A 175 5.65 -15.98 -9.51
N ILE A 176 4.81 -17.02 -9.70
CA ILE A 176 4.13 -17.27 -10.96
C ILE A 176 2.65 -17.14 -10.71
N VAL A 177 1.94 -16.48 -11.60
CA VAL A 177 0.48 -16.42 -11.57
C VAL A 177 -0.04 -17.08 -12.83
N GLY A 178 -0.62 -18.26 -12.72
CA GLY A 178 -1.30 -18.90 -13.83
C GLY A 178 -2.51 -18.08 -14.25
N ASP A 179 -2.77 -18.03 -15.55
CA ASP A 179 -4.00 -17.41 -16.03
C ASP A 179 -5.15 -18.42 -15.90
N TYR A 180 -5.66 -18.55 -14.68
CA TYR A 180 -6.71 -19.50 -14.32
C TYR A 180 -8.01 -19.26 -15.09
N ARG A 181 -8.20 -18.04 -15.61
CA ARG A 181 -9.35 -17.67 -16.45
C ARG A 181 -9.41 -18.52 -17.71
N ARG A 182 -8.26 -18.99 -18.22
CA ARG A 182 -8.17 -19.80 -19.45
C ARG A 182 -8.95 -21.10 -19.33
N VAL A 183 -8.98 -21.69 -18.14
CA VAL A 183 -9.73 -22.93 -17.92
C VAL A 183 -11.23 -22.72 -18.19
N ALA A 184 -11.77 -21.62 -17.67
CA ALA A 184 -13.17 -21.26 -17.90
C ALA A 184 -13.46 -20.85 -19.35
N LEU A 185 -12.52 -20.14 -19.98
CA LEU A 185 -12.71 -19.61 -21.34
C LEU A 185 -12.63 -20.67 -22.40
N TYR A 186 -11.69 -21.60 -22.28
CA TYR A 186 -11.35 -22.53 -23.38
C TYR A 186 -11.68 -23.97 -23.06
N GLY A 187 -11.67 -24.34 -21.79
CA GLY A 187 -11.70 -25.75 -21.39
C GLY A 187 -10.32 -26.41 -21.59
N ILE A 188 -10.09 -27.53 -20.91
CA ILE A 188 -8.77 -28.18 -20.89
C ILE A 188 -8.41 -28.76 -22.25
N ASP A 189 -9.37 -29.28 -23.03
CA ASP A 189 -9.04 -29.92 -24.31
C ASP A 189 -8.48 -28.89 -25.30
N ALA A 190 -9.02 -27.68 -25.36
CA ALA A 190 -8.48 -26.61 -26.19
C ALA A 190 -7.09 -26.17 -25.70
N LEU A 191 -6.88 -26.09 -24.39
CA LEU A 191 -5.57 -25.74 -23.83
C LEU A 191 -4.50 -26.77 -24.16
N ILE A 192 -4.86 -28.07 -24.14
CA ILE A 192 -3.97 -29.15 -24.57
C ILE A 192 -3.62 -28.97 -26.05
N GLN A 193 -4.63 -28.71 -26.89
CA GLN A 193 -4.42 -28.46 -28.30
C GLN A 193 -3.46 -27.29 -28.55
N PHE A 194 -3.66 -26.16 -27.88
CA PHE A 194 -2.77 -25.00 -28.01
C PHE A 194 -1.32 -25.36 -27.69
N LYS A 195 -1.10 -26.11 -26.60
CA LYS A 195 0.24 -26.53 -26.19
C LYS A 195 0.83 -27.54 -27.15
N GLN A 196 0.02 -28.42 -27.78
CA GLN A 196 0.49 -29.32 -28.83
C GLN A 196 0.92 -28.55 -30.08
N GLU A 197 0.18 -27.52 -30.46
CA GLU A 197 0.55 -26.61 -31.55
C GLU A 197 1.87 -25.89 -31.22
N ASP A 198 2.03 -25.40 -29.99
CA ASP A 198 3.28 -24.77 -29.55
C ASP A 198 4.46 -25.74 -29.63
N LEU A 199 4.25 -27.01 -29.22
CA LEU A 199 5.28 -28.05 -29.27
C LEU A 199 5.70 -28.38 -30.71
N ALA A 200 4.70 -28.43 -31.61
CA ALA A 200 4.96 -28.70 -33.02
C ALA A 200 5.76 -27.60 -33.71
N ASN A 201 5.54 -26.35 -33.28
CA ASN A 201 6.15 -25.14 -33.85
C ASN A 201 7.35 -24.65 -33.05
N CYS A 202 7.85 -25.39 -32.09
CA CYS A 202 8.92 -24.98 -31.20
C CYS A 202 10.29 -25.08 -31.86
N GLY A 203 10.92 -23.93 -32.09
CA GLY A 203 12.24 -23.81 -32.69
C GLY A 203 12.24 -23.97 -34.22
N ASP A 204 13.41 -23.96 -34.80
CA ASP A 204 13.63 -24.09 -36.27
C ASP A 204 14.05 -25.50 -36.69
N GLY A 205 13.88 -26.49 -35.79
CA GLY A 205 14.33 -27.82 -35.99
C GLY A 205 15.72 -28.15 -35.42
N THR A 206 16.47 -27.12 -35.03
CA THR A 206 17.78 -27.30 -34.37
C THR A 206 17.57 -27.57 -32.87
N MET A 207 18.14 -28.67 -32.39
CA MET A 207 18.02 -29.11 -30.99
C MET A 207 19.12 -28.49 -30.13
N THR A 208 19.07 -27.20 -29.91
CA THR A 208 19.94 -26.55 -28.93
C THR A 208 19.43 -26.87 -27.50
N ASP A 209 20.26 -26.63 -26.49
CA ASP A 209 19.90 -26.84 -25.08
C ASP A 209 18.60 -26.13 -24.74
N ASP A 210 18.44 -24.89 -25.22
CA ASP A 210 17.24 -24.08 -24.95
C ASP A 210 15.99 -24.69 -25.63
N VAL A 211 16.12 -25.16 -26.86
CA VAL A 211 15.01 -25.80 -27.60
C VAL A 211 14.61 -27.10 -26.91
N ILE A 212 15.62 -27.94 -26.55
CA ILE A 212 15.36 -29.22 -25.85
C ILE A 212 14.61 -28.95 -24.53
N ARG A 213 15.10 -27.99 -23.75
CA ARG A 213 14.47 -27.61 -22.47
C ARG A 213 13.02 -27.11 -22.67
N LEU A 214 12.81 -26.24 -23.64
CA LEU A 214 11.48 -25.70 -23.93
C LEU A 214 10.52 -26.83 -24.34
N ARG A 215 10.97 -27.78 -25.19
CA ARG A 215 10.15 -28.91 -25.60
C ARG A 215 9.78 -29.80 -24.42
N GLU A 216 10.73 -30.02 -23.51
CA GLU A 216 10.49 -30.80 -22.28
C GLU A 216 9.46 -30.09 -21.40
N GLU A 217 9.59 -28.76 -21.23
CA GLU A 217 8.66 -27.94 -20.44
C GLU A 217 7.23 -28.02 -21.02
N ILE A 218 7.08 -27.86 -22.34
CA ILE A 218 5.77 -27.94 -22.99
C ILE A 218 5.16 -29.33 -22.81
N ALA A 219 5.98 -30.40 -22.98
CA ALA A 219 5.49 -31.77 -22.78
C ALA A 219 4.98 -32.00 -21.35
N ARG A 220 5.67 -31.44 -20.34
CA ARG A 220 5.26 -31.51 -18.94
C ARG A 220 3.97 -30.72 -18.72
N GLN A 221 3.83 -29.56 -19.37
CA GLN A 221 2.62 -28.72 -19.29
C GLN A 221 1.40 -29.46 -19.84
N ILE A 222 1.57 -30.16 -20.98
CA ILE A 222 0.50 -30.98 -21.57
C ILE A 222 0.10 -32.11 -20.59
N SER A 223 1.08 -32.78 -19.98
CA SER A 223 0.84 -33.82 -19.00
C SER A 223 0.09 -33.26 -17.79
N ALA A 224 0.45 -32.05 -17.32
CA ALA A 224 -0.21 -31.37 -16.19
C ALA A 224 -1.67 -31.03 -16.53
N LEU A 225 -1.94 -30.56 -17.76
CA LEU A 225 -3.34 -30.27 -18.19
C LEU A 225 -4.18 -31.60 -18.20
N LYS A 226 -3.62 -32.69 -18.66
CA LYS A 226 -4.31 -33.98 -18.59
C LYS A 226 -4.55 -34.42 -17.17
N GLY A 227 -3.58 -34.17 -16.26
CA GLY A 227 -3.74 -34.39 -14.81
C GLY A 227 -4.84 -33.53 -14.20
N MET A 228 -4.91 -32.25 -14.60
CA MET A 228 -5.93 -31.31 -14.15
C MET A 228 -7.33 -31.81 -14.52
N LYS A 229 -7.50 -32.31 -15.76
CA LYS A 229 -8.77 -32.89 -16.22
C LYS A 229 -9.17 -34.09 -15.34
N LYS A 230 -8.24 -35.03 -15.12
CA LYS A 230 -8.48 -36.21 -14.26
C LYS A 230 -8.83 -35.80 -12.82
N MET A 231 -8.17 -34.79 -12.30
CA MET A 231 -8.46 -34.27 -10.96
C MET A 231 -9.91 -33.77 -10.89
N ALA A 232 -10.34 -32.96 -11.87
CA ALA A 232 -11.71 -32.44 -11.90
C ALA A 232 -12.74 -33.58 -12.02
N GLU A 233 -12.46 -34.59 -12.86
CA GLU A 233 -13.29 -35.80 -13.02
C GLU A 233 -13.45 -36.55 -11.70
N ALA A 234 -12.37 -36.65 -10.89
CA ALA A 234 -12.43 -37.28 -9.58
C ALA A 234 -13.36 -36.54 -8.59
N TYR A 235 -13.59 -35.24 -8.82
CA TYR A 235 -14.54 -34.44 -8.08
C TYR A 235 -15.94 -34.40 -8.71
N GLY A 236 -16.13 -35.10 -9.83
CA GLY A 236 -17.41 -35.21 -10.53
C GLY A 236 -17.69 -34.08 -11.53
N TYR A 237 -16.64 -33.44 -12.04
CA TYR A 237 -16.76 -32.32 -13.01
C TYR A 237 -15.99 -32.62 -14.28
N ASP A 238 -16.55 -32.20 -15.41
CA ASP A 238 -15.90 -32.28 -16.72
C ASP A 238 -15.50 -30.86 -17.15
N ILE A 239 -14.22 -30.54 -17.03
CA ILE A 239 -13.66 -29.25 -17.42
C ILE A 239 -13.05 -29.29 -18.82
N SER A 240 -13.39 -30.29 -19.64
CA SER A 240 -12.85 -30.43 -21.00
C SER A 240 -13.30 -29.26 -21.90
N GLN A 241 -14.48 -28.72 -21.68
CA GLN A 241 -15.11 -27.68 -22.51
C GLN A 241 -15.20 -26.34 -21.75
N PRO A 242 -15.40 -25.23 -22.48
CA PRO A 242 -15.59 -23.91 -21.82
C PRO A 242 -16.76 -23.91 -20.84
N ALA A 243 -16.64 -23.06 -19.82
CA ALA A 243 -17.70 -22.88 -18.83
C ALA A 243 -18.95 -22.26 -19.48
N LYS A 244 -20.12 -22.78 -19.15
CA LYS A 244 -21.41 -22.36 -19.71
C LYS A 244 -22.02 -21.18 -18.96
N ASP A 245 -21.76 -21.08 -17.67
CA ASP A 245 -22.40 -20.09 -16.79
C ASP A 245 -21.41 -19.64 -15.71
N ALA A 246 -21.85 -18.71 -14.88
CA ALA A 246 -21.02 -18.12 -13.81
C ALA A 246 -20.54 -19.18 -12.81
N LYS A 247 -21.39 -20.12 -12.49
CA LYS A 247 -21.11 -21.19 -11.54
C LYS A 247 -19.96 -22.09 -12.07
N GLU A 248 -20.07 -22.52 -13.33
CA GLU A 248 -19.01 -23.28 -13.98
C GLU A 248 -17.73 -22.46 -14.12
N ALA A 249 -17.85 -21.18 -14.49
CA ALA A 249 -16.66 -20.30 -14.64
C ALA A 249 -15.87 -20.23 -13.33
N CYS A 250 -16.54 -20.00 -12.20
CA CYS A 250 -15.90 -20.01 -10.88
C CYS A 250 -15.25 -21.36 -10.56
N GLN A 251 -15.96 -22.45 -10.87
CA GLN A 251 -15.49 -23.81 -10.56
C GLN A 251 -14.29 -24.19 -11.44
N TRP A 252 -14.33 -23.92 -12.75
CA TRP A 252 -13.23 -24.19 -13.69
C TRP A 252 -11.98 -23.43 -13.30
N LEU A 253 -12.14 -22.13 -13.01
CA LEU A 253 -11.05 -21.27 -12.54
C LEU A 253 -10.42 -21.86 -11.28
N TYR A 254 -11.24 -22.26 -10.32
CA TYR A 254 -10.77 -22.83 -9.06
C TYR A 254 -10.02 -24.16 -9.27
N PHE A 255 -10.44 -25.00 -10.21
CA PHE A 255 -9.68 -26.22 -10.52
C PHE A 255 -8.29 -25.92 -11.04
N GLY A 256 -8.14 -24.91 -11.91
CA GLY A 256 -6.83 -24.44 -12.35
C GLY A 256 -5.96 -24.00 -11.18
N TYR A 257 -6.53 -23.21 -10.30
CA TYR A 257 -5.86 -22.71 -9.09
C TYR A 257 -5.46 -23.87 -8.15
N LEU A 258 -6.36 -24.82 -7.93
CA LEU A 258 -6.11 -25.97 -7.05
C LEU A 258 -5.00 -26.88 -7.63
N ALA A 259 -4.98 -27.09 -8.94
CA ALA A 259 -3.93 -27.85 -9.60
C ALA A 259 -2.56 -27.18 -9.42
N ALA A 260 -2.52 -25.87 -9.55
CA ALA A 260 -1.30 -25.09 -9.33
C ALA A 260 -0.79 -25.25 -7.89
N ILE A 261 -1.68 -25.18 -6.90
CA ILE A 261 -1.30 -25.39 -5.49
C ILE A 261 -0.72 -26.79 -5.28
N LYS A 262 -1.34 -27.80 -5.87
CA LYS A 262 -0.89 -29.22 -5.71
C LYS A 262 0.48 -29.45 -6.32
N THR A 263 0.80 -28.81 -7.42
CA THR A 263 2.08 -29.03 -8.11
C THR A 263 3.19 -28.11 -7.60
N GLN A 264 2.85 -26.86 -7.25
CA GLN A 264 3.85 -25.88 -6.88
C GLN A 264 4.24 -25.96 -5.40
N ASN A 265 3.24 -26.05 -4.53
CA ASN A 265 3.45 -25.99 -3.08
C ASN A 265 4.36 -24.82 -2.69
N GLY A 266 4.13 -23.70 -3.34
CA GLY A 266 5.02 -22.56 -3.26
C GLY A 266 4.76 -21.62 -2.10
N ALA A 267 5.50 -20.55 -2.09
CA ALA A 267 5.39 -19.53 -1.09
C ALA A 267 4.12 -18.72 -1.27
N ALA A 268 3.68 -18.48 -2.50
CA ALA A 268 2.57 -17.59 -2.77
C ALA A 268 1.77 -18.10 -3.96
N MET A 269 0.45 -18.16 -3.77
CA MET A 269 -0.46 -18.64 -4.81
C MET A 269 -1.49 -17.56 -5.12
N SER A 270 -1.06 -16.53 -5.83
CA SER A 270 -1.90 -15.43 -6.26
C SER A 270 -2.98 -15.91 -7.23
N VAL A 271 -4.17 -15.36 -7.11
CA VAL A 271 -5.32 -15.70 -7.94
C VAL A 271 -5.37 -14.86 -9.21
N GLY A 272 -4.97 -13.62 -9.07
CA GLY A 272 -4.92 -12.68 -10.19
C GLY A 272 -6.20 -11.87 -10.35
N ARG A 273 -6.31 -11.23 -11.50
CA ARG A 273 -7.43 -10.32 -11.83
C ARG A 273 -8.63 -11.15 -12.31
N ILE A 274 -9.39 -11.71 -11.37
CA ILE A 274 -10.57 -12.50 -11.67
C ILE A 274 -11.89 -11.74 -11.45
N SER A 275 -11.82 -10.59 -10.75
CA SER A 275 -13.04 -9.81 -10.40
C SER A 275 -13.79 -9.34 -11.65
N THR A 276 -13.09 -8.65 -12.54
CA THR A 276 -13.65 -8.13 -13.78
C THR A 276 -14.04 -9.26 -14.73
N PHE A 277 -13.21 -10.31 -14.78
CA PHE A 277 -13.45 -11.48 -15.64
C PHE A 277 -14.76 -12.19 -15.26
N LEU A 278 -14.93 -12.54 -14.00
CA LEU A 278 -16.12 -13.28 -13.54
C LEU A 278 -17.41 -12.44 -13.66
N ASP A 279 -17.28 -11.10 -13.67
CA ASP A 279 -18.41 -10.23 -13.84
C ASP A 279 -19.09 -10.42 -15.21
N ILE A 280 -18.32 -10.83 -16.23
CA ILE A 280 -18.86 -11.13 -17.58
C ILE A 280 -19.90 -12.24 -17.48
N TYR A 281 -19.56 -13.33 -16.81
CA TYR A 281 -20.44 -14.50 -16.63
C TYR A 281 -21.61 -14.17 -15.70
N ILE A 282 -21.32 -13.51 -14.59
CA ILE A 282 -22.33 -13.19 -13.58
C ILE A 282 -23.37 -12.21 -14.14
N GLN A 283 -22.92 -11.13 -14.82
CA GLN A 283 -23.85 -10.15 -15.40
C GLN A 283 -24.72 -10.80 -16.48
N ARG A 284 -24.11 -11.65 -17.33
CA ARG A 284 -24.87 -12.40 -18.34
C ARG A 284 -25.95 -13.27 -17.69
N ASP A 285 -25.61 -13.95 -16.60
CA ASP A 285 -26.57 -14.84 -15.91
C ASP A 285 -27.64 -14.03 -15.16
N LEU A 286 -27.31 -12.86 -14.65
CA LEU A 286 -28.29 -11.91 -14.08
C LEU A 286 -29.25 -11.42 -15.16
N ASP A 287 -28.73 -11.03 -16.30
CA ASP A 287 -29.53 -10.53 -17.43
C ASP A 287 -30.50 -11.60 -17.96
N LYS A 288 -30.11 -12.86 -17.91
CA LYS A 288 -30.95 -13.99 -18.32
C LYS A 288 -31.87 -14.49 -17.21
N GLY A 289 -31.83 -13.93 -16.01
CA GLY A 289 -32.62 -14.38 -14.88
C GLY A 289 -32.15 -15.71 -14.30
N ILE A 290 -30.95 -16.18 -14.63
CA ILE A 290 -30.39 -17.43 -14.09
C ILE A 290 -29.91 -17.20 -12.65
N LEU A 291 -29.44 -16.00 -12.35
CA LEU A 291 -29.03 -15.59 -10.99
C LEU A 291 -29.82 -14.37 -10.57
N THR A 292 -30.03 -14.24 -9.26
CA THR A 292 -30.38 -12.96 -8.62
C THR A 292 -29.10 -12.29 -8.09
N GLU A 293 -29.18 -11.02 -7.70
CA GLU A 293 -28.06 -10.30 -7.10
C GLU A 293 -27.56 -10.99 -5.82
N SER A 294 -28.49 -11.50 -5.00
CA SER A 294 -28.14 -12.25 -3.79
C SER A 294 -27.38 -13.53 -4.12
N GLN A 295 -27.83 -14.24 -5.16
CA GLN A 295 -27.14 -15.47 -5.61
C GLN A 295 -25.77 -15.18 -6.18
N ALA A 296 -25.60 -14.05 -6.87
CA ALA A 296 -24.31 -13.61 -7.39
C ALA A 296 -23.33 -13.34 -6.23
N GLN A 297 -23.79 -12.65 -5.19
CA GLN A 297 -22.97 -12.42 -3.99
C GLN A 297 -22.63 -13.74 -3.29
N GLU A 298 -23.62 -14.64 -3.14
CA GLU A 298 -23.41 -15.95 -2.53
C GLU A 298 -22.35 -16.77 -3.28
N LEU A 299 -22.36 -16.72 -4.61
CA LEU A 299 -21.37 -17.41 -5.46
C LEU A 299 -19.95 -16.92 -5.15
N ILE A 300 -19.78 -15.59 -5.05
CA ILE A 300 -18.48 -14.98 -4.72
C ILE A 300 -18.08 -15.31 -3.26
N ASP A 301 -19.01 -15.28 -2.33
CA ASP A 301 -18.77 -15.67 -0.93
C ASP A 301 -18.25 -17.11 -0.85
N HIS A 302 -18.89 -18.05 -1.57
CA HIS A 302 -18.46 -19.45 -1.61
C HIS A 302 -17.04 -19.59 -2.18
N MET A 303 -16.72 -18.82 -3.22
CA MET A 303 -15.38 -18.82 -3.82
C MET A 303 -14.32 -18.31 -2.82
N VAL A 304 -14.64 -17.22 -2.12
CA VAL A 304 -13.75 -16.65 -1.09
C VAL A 304 -13.57 -17.63 0.07
N MET A 305 -14.62 -18.35 0.47
CA MET A 305 -14.48 -19.42 1.48
C MET A 305 -13.41 -20.43 1.06
N LYS A 306 -13.39 -20.83 -0.21
CA LYS A 306 -12.37 -21.78 -0.71
C LYS A 306 -10.96 -21.21 -0.58
N PHE A 307 -10.77 -19.91 -0.90
CA PHE A 307 -9.46 -19.25 -0.72
C PHE A 307 -9.06 -19.18 0.76
N ARG A 308 -10.03 -19.04 1.68
CA ARG A 308 -9.75 -19.04 3.12
C ARG A 308 -9.41 -20.43 3.66
N MET A 309 -9.92 -21.48 3.02
CA MET A 309 -9.75 -22.88 3.48
C MET A 309 -8.47 -23.51 2.93
N VAL A 310 -8.07 -23.20 1.71
CA VAL A 310 -6.94 -23.87 1.05
C VAL A 310 -5.63 -23.55 1.76
N LYS A 311 -4.77 -24.56 1.91
CA LYS A 311 -3.49 -24.43 2.63
C LYS A 311 -2.38 -25.21 1.92
N PHE A 312 -1.16 -24.78 2.16
CA PHE A 312 0.05 -25.51 1.80
C PHE A 312 0.52 -26.37 2.97
N ALA A 313 1.29 -27.39 2.64
CA ALA A 313 2.13 -28.08 3.61
C ALA A 313 3.43 -27.28 3.78
N ARG A 314 3.79 -26.94 5.01
CA ARG A 314 4.99 -26.15 5.34
C ARG A 314 5.77 -26.76 6.49
N ILE A 315 7.10 -26.62 6.41
CA ILE A 315 7.98 -26.98 7.52
C ILE A 315 7.98 -25.86 8.57
N PRO A 316 8.27 -26.17 9.84
CA PRO A 316 8.26 -25.15 10.89
C PRO A 316 9.18 -23.95 10.66
N SER A 317 10.35 -24.17 10.09
CA SER A 317 11.31 -23.08 9.81
C SER A 317 10.75 -22.05 8.80
N TYR A 318 9.88 -22.48 7.90
CA TYR A 318 9.20 -21.56 6.96
C TYR A 318 8.28 -20.61 7.75
N ASN A 319 7.56 -21.14 8.73
CA ASN A 319 6.62 -20.34 9.52
C ASN A 319 7.33 -19.35 10.45
N GLN A 320 8.61 -19.53 10.73
CA GLN A 320 9.41 -18.50 11.42
C GLN A 320 9.60 -17.26 10.53
N LEU A 321 9.77 -17.48 9.21
CA LEU A 321 9.94 -16.39 8.27
C LEU A 321 8.59 -15.72 7.91
N PHE A 322 7.53 -16.51 7.77
CA PHE A 322 6.26 -16.06 7.23
C PHE A 322 5.09 -16.50 8.11
N SER A 323 4.97 -15.84 9.22
CA SER A 323 3.97 -16.16 10.24
C SER A 323 2.53 -16.00 9.75
N GLY A 324 1.62 -16.68 10.43
CA GLY A 324 0.21 -16.65 10.12
C GLY A 324 -0.19 -17.65 9.04
N ASP A 325 0.77 -18.48 8.57
CA ASP A 325 0.53 -19.52 7.59
C ASP A 325 -0.15 -18.98 6.31
N PRO A 326 0.39 -17.91 5.70
CA PRO A 326 -0.27 -17.25 4.56
C PRO A 326 -0.24 -18.12 3.31
N VAL A 327 -1.30 -18.06 2.52
CA VAL A 327 -1.38 -18.65 1.18
C VAL A 327 -1.01 -17.60 0.13
N TRP A 328 -1.20 -16.34 0.46
CA TRP A 328 -1.07 -15.20 -0.45
C TRP A 328 -1.94 -15.40 -1.70
N ALA A 329 -3.23 -15.67 -1.49
CA ALA A 329 -4.21 -15.73 -2.58
C ALA A 329 -4.57 -14.31 -3.00
N THR A 330 -3.59 -13.60 -3.58
CA THR A 330 -3.74 -12.21 -3.96
C THR A 330 -4.72 -12.08 -5.12
N LEU A 331 -5.68 -11.17 -4.97
CA LEU A 331 -6.81 -10.98 -5.87
C LEU A 331 -7.05 -9.49 -6.04
N GLU A 332 -7.03 -9.03 -7.29
CA GLU A 332 -7.09 -7.60 -7.62
C GLU A 332 -8.52 -7.15 -7.93
N VAL A 333 -8.85 -5.94 -7.43
CA VAL A 333 -10.09 -5.22 -7.75
C VAL A 333 -9.74 -3.80 -8.17
N GLY A 334 -10.56 -3.19 -9.00
CA GLY A 334 -10.34 -1.81 -9.45
C GLY A 334 -9.41 -1.71 -10.65
N GLY A 335 -8.68 -0.61 -10.72
CA GLY A 335 -7.79 -0.31 -11.84
C GLY A 335 -8.48 0.47 -12.96
N ILE A 336 -7.65 1.02 -13.86
CA ILE A 336 -8.08 1.83 -15.02
C ILE A 336 -7.49 1.16 -16.26
N GLY A 337 -8.31 0.93 -17.29
CA GLY A 337 -7.84 0.38 -18.56
C GLY A 337 -6.90 1.35 -19.31
N MET A 338 -6.15 0.81 -20.27
CA MET A 338 -5.27 1.64 -21.12
C MET A 338 -6.04 2.69 -21.91
N ASP A 339 -7.35 2.50 -22.10
CA ASP A 339 -8.24 3.45 -22.75
C ASP A 339 -8.80 4.51 -21.78
N GLY A 340 -8.39 4.48 -20.51
CA GLY A 340 -8.81 5.45 -19.49
C GLY A 340 -10.13 5.12 -18.81
N ARG A 341 -10.82 4.05 -19.22
CA ARG A 341 -12.07 3.65 -18.56
C ARG A 341 -11.79 2.87 -17.28
N SER A 342 -12.62 3.09 -16.27
CA SER A 342 -12.56 2.34 -15.03
C SER A 342 -12.82 0.84 -15.28
N MET A 343 -12.06 -0.02 -14.62
CA MET A 343 -12.27 -1.47 -14.63
C MET A 343 -13.06 -1.92 -13.39
N VAL A 344 -13.65 -0.99 -12.65
CA VAL A 344 -14.52 -1.31 -11.52
C VAL A 344 -15.83 -1.90 -12.06
N THR A 345 -16.13 -3.13 -11.63
CA THR A 345 -17.39 -3.81 -11.93
C THR A 345 -18.13 -4.09 -10.62
N LYS A 346 -19.35 -4.60 -10.72
CA LYS A 346 -20.11 -5.06 -9.53
C LYS A 346 -19.31 -6.09 -8.73
N ASN A 347 -18.53 -6.94 -9.39
CA ASN A 347 -17.73 -7.94 -8.70
C ASN A 347 -16.61 -7.34 -7.85
N CYS A 348 -16.10 -6.15 -8.21
CA CYS A 348 -15.15 -5.46 -7.33
C CYS A 348 -15.78 -5.18 -5.97
N TYR A 349 -17.05 -4.73 -5.99
CA TYR A 349 -17.82 -4.52 -4.76
C TYR A 349 -18.14 -5.85 -4.06
N ARG A 350 -18.52 -6.89 -4.83
CA ARG A 350 -18.86 -8.20 -4.24
C ARG A 350 -17.67 -8.83 -3.51
N PHE A 351 -16.47 -8.73 -4.08
CA PHE A 351 -15.28 -9.26 -3.41
C PHE A 351 -14.96 -8.48 -2.12
N LEU A 352 -15.03 -7.16 -2.15
CA LEU A 352 -14.84 -6.34 -0.94
C LEU A 352 -15.93 -6.66 0.10
N HIS A 353 -17.15 -6.85 -0.35
CA HIS A 353 -18.30 -7.12 0.53
C HIS A 353 -18.17 -8.47 1.26
N THR A 354 -17.37 -9.42 0.76
CA THR A 354 -17.11 -10.68 1.48
C THR A 354 -16.49 -10.43 2.86
N LEU A 355 -15.74 -9.32 3.01
CA LEU A 355 -15.15 -8.95 4.30
C LEU A 355 -16.21 -8.48 5.31
N GLU A 356 -17.33 -7.93 4.81
CA GLU A 356 -18.48 -7.58 5.67
C GLU A 356 -19.34 -8.83 5.96
N ASN A 357 -19.63 -9.64 4.92
CA ASN A 357 -20.49 -10.83 5.06
C ASN A 357 -19.87 -11.90 5.97
N MET A 358 -18.56 -12.13 5.85
CA MET A 358 -17.87 -13.24 6.53
C MET A 358 -16.82 -12.75 7.54
N GLY A 359 -16.72 -11.45 7.74
CA GLY A 359 -15.76 -10.83 8.67
C GLY A 359 -14.35 -10.70 8.12
N PRO A 360 -13.52 -9.96 8.84
CA PRO A 360 -12.11 -9.75 8.46
C PRO A 360 -11.37 -11.07 8.30
N ALA A 361 -10.48 -11.12 7.31
CA ALA A 361 -9.68 -12.32 7.08
C ALA A 361 -8.41 -11.97 6.30
N PRO A 362 -7.32 -12.72 6.52
CA PRO A 362 -6.11 -12.52 5.74
C PRO A 362 -6.21 -12.97 4.28
N GLU A 363 -7.14 -13.90 3.98
CA GLU A 363 -7.28 -14.46 2.63
C GLU A 363 -8.70 -14.27 2.08
N PRO A 364 -8.84 -14.00 0.80
CA PRO A 364 -7.79 -13.68 -0.15
C PRO A 364 -7.12 -12.35 0.21
N ASN A 365 -5.89 -12.14 -0.27
CA ASN A 365 -5.16 -10.90 -0.07
C ASN A 365 -5.72 -9.85 -1.05
N LEU A 366 -6.83 -9.22 -0.68
CA LEU A 366 -7.55 -8.28 -1.53
C LEU A 366 -6.73 -7.02 -1.76
N THR A 367 -6.46 -6.74 -3.03
CA THR A 367 -5.63 -5.63 -3.46
C THR A 367 -6.44 -4.70 -4.36
N VAL A 368 -6.58 -3.44 -3.94
CA VAL A 368 -7.19 -2.41 -4.77
C VAL A 368 -6.10 -1.82 -5.67
N LEU A 369 -6.27 -1.98 -6.99
CA LEU A 369 -5.43 -1.29 -7.96
C LEU A 369 -5.96 0.14 -8.05
N TYR A 370 -5.25 1.04 -7.38
CA TYR A 370 -5.76 2.36 -7.02
C TYR A 370 -5.30 3.43 -8.02
N SER A 371 -6.21 4.33 -8.31
CA SER A 371 -5.95 5.59 -9.01
C SER A 371 -6.91 6.63 -8.44
N SER A 372 -6.48 7.87 -8.33
CA SER A 372 -7.38 8.96 -7.93
C SER A 372 -8.52 9.14 -8.93
N ALA A 373 -8.36 8.63 -10.16
CA ALA A 373 -9.38 8.66 -11.21
C ALA A 373 -10.48 7.58 -11.07
N LEU A 374 -10.36 6.66 -10.11
CA LEU A 374 -11.39 5.66 -9.87
C LEU A 374 -12.71 6.30 -9.43
N PRO A 375 -13.85 5.64 -9.68
CA PRO A 375 -15.14 6.19 -9.21
C PRO A 375 -15.12 6.48 -7.72
N GLU A 376 -15.59 7.65 -7.35
CA GLU A 376 -15.57 8.14 -5.95
C GLU A 376 -16.27 7.16 -5.00
N ALA A 377 -17.42 6.62 -5.43
CA ALA A 377 -18.17 5.65 -4.63
C ALA A 377 -17.34 4.38 -4.33
N PHE A 378 -16.54 3.93 -5.31
CA PHE A 378 -15.69 2.75 -5.13
C PHE A 378 -14.52 3.06 -4.18
N LYS A 379 -13.88 4.22 -4.35
CA LYS A 379 -12.80 4.65 -3.45
C LYS A 379 -13.30 4.69 -1.99
N LYS A 380 -14.47 5.31 -1.78
CA LYS A 380 -15.07 5.41 -0.43
C LYS A 380 -15.43 4.04 0.12
N TYR A 381 -15.97 3.15 -0.71
CA TYR A 381 -16.32 1.80 -0.25
C TYR A 381 -15.08 1.00 0.15
N ALA A 382 -14.03 1.03 -0.67
CA ALA A 382 -12.77 0.36 -0.34
C ALA A 382 -12.17 0.91 0.95
N ALA A 383 -12.16 2.25 1.11
CA ALA A 383 -11.68 2.91 2.33
C ALA A 383 -12.51 2.50 3.55
N LYS A 384 -13.84 2.42 3.41
CA LYS A 384 -14.72 1.97 4.49
C LYS A 384 -14.37 0.55 4.93
N VAL A 385 -14.18 -0.36 3.97
CA VAL A 385 -13.80 -1.75 4.27
C VAL A 385 -12.44 -1.79 4.98
N SER A 386 -11.48 -0.96 4.55
CA SER A 386 -10.16 -0.86 5.21
C SER A 386 -10.27 -0.35 6.65
N VAL A 387 -11.04 0.72 6.87
CA VAL A 387 -11.26 1.31 8.21
C VAL A 387 -11.83 0.25 9.16
N ASN A 388 -12.76 -0.56 8.67
CA ASN A 388 -13.49 -1.52 9.50
C ASN A 388 -12.75 -2.87 9.67
N THR A 389 -11.89 -3.27 8.72
CA THR A 389 -11.37 -4.64 8.71
C THR A 389 -9.84 -4.75 8.69
N SER A 390 -9.12 -3.71 8.29
CA SER A 390 -7.65 -3.75 8.06
C SER A 390 -7.24 -4.95 7.18
N SER A 391 -8.08 -5.33 6.20
CA SER A 391 -7.89 -6.55 5.40
C SER A 391 -7.56 -6.27 3.92
N VAL A 392 -7.39 -5.00 3.54
CA VAL A 392 -7.23 -4.57 2.14
C VAL A 392 -5.90 -3.83 2.01
N GLN A 393 -5.19 -4.05 0.89
CA GLN A 393 -4.03 -3.25 0.52
C GLN A 393 -4.31 -2.47 -0.76
N TYR A 394 -3.49 -1.46 -1.01
CA TYR A 394 -3.61 -0.57 -2.16
C TYR A 394 -2.32 -0.55 -2.96
N GLU A 395 -2.42 -0.64 -4.28
CA GLU A 395 -1.28 -0.51 -5.19
C GLU A 395 -1.60 0.48 -6.30
N ASN A 396 -0.61 1.28 -6.68
CA ASN A 396 -0.77 2.41 -7.59
C ASN A 396 -0.85 1.94 -9.05
N ASP A 397 -2.06 1.85 -9.57
CA ASP A 397 -2.30 1.47 -10.97
C ASP A 397 -1.63 2.43 -11.95
N ASP A 398 -1.54 3.72 -11.59
CA ASP A 398 -0.99 4.75 -12.48
C ASP A 398 0.52 4.62 -12.70
N VAL A 399 1.28 4.07 -11.72
CA VAL A 399 2.72 3.82 -11.93
C VAL A 399 2.98 2.42 -12.51
N MET A 400 2.06 1.48 -12.30
CA MET A 400 2.24 0.09 -12.74
C MET A 400 1.79 -0.12 -14.19
N LYS A 401 0.67 0.47 -14.56
CA LYS A 401 0.07 0.32 -15.89
C LYS A 401 1.02 0.71 -17.04
N PRO A 402 1.82 1.78 -16.97
CA PRO A 402 2.77 2.08 -18.04
C PRO A 402 3.81 0.99 -18.28
N VAL A 403 4.12 0.18 -17.27
CA VAL A 403 5.12 -0.91 -17.36
C VAL A 403 4.47 -2.22 -17.80
N TRP A 404 3.31 -2.56 -17.21
CA TRP A 404 2.74 -3.90 -17.29
C TRP A 404 1.46 -3.98 -18.15
N GLY A 405 0.98 -2.85 -18.67
CA GLY A 405 -0.32 -2.79 -19.34
C GLY A 405 -1.47 -2.84 -18.34
N ASP A 406 -2.68 -3.10 -18.80
CA ASP A 406 -3.86 -3.11 -17.92
C ASP A 406 -4.30 -4.51 -17.50
N ASP A 407 -3.64 -5.58 -17.98
CA ASP A 407 -3.93 -6.96 -17.58
C ASP A 407 -2.72 -7.55 -16.87
N TYR A 408 -2.45 -7.04 -15.68
CA TYR A 408 -1.40 -7.56 -14.81
C TYR A 408 -2.01 -8.11 -13.52
N SER A 409 -1.28 -9.00 -12.89
CA SER A 409 -1.60 -9.58 -11.60
C SER A 409 -0.50 -9.25 -10.60
N ILE A 410 -0.83 -9.29 -9.32
CA ILE A 410 0.14 -9.09 -8.25
C ILE A 410 0.62 -10.45 -7.77
N CYS A 411 1.91 -10.71 -7.96
CA CYS A 411 2.57 -11.93 -7.50
C CYS A 411 2.89 -11.79 -6.02
N CYS A 412 2.35 -12.65 -5.19
CA CYS A 412 2.62 -12.67 -3.76
C CYS A 412 2.03 -11.42 -3.08
N CYS A 413 2.88 -10.47 -2.75
CA CYS A 413 2.53 -9.29 -1.93
C CYS A 413 2.32 -8.04 -2.77
N VAL A 414 3.32 -7.65 -3.58
CA VAL A 414 3.37 -6.32 -4.20
C VAL A 414 4.01 -6.31 -5.60
N SER A 415 4.43 -7.45 -6.13
CA SER A 415 5.11 -7.53 -7.43
C SER A 415 4.12 -7.70 -8.57
N ALA A 416 4.19 -6.84 -9.58
CA ALA A 416 3.33 -6.98 -10.76
C ALA A 416 3.95 -7.89 -11.82
N THR A 417 3.09 -8.57 -12.57
CA THR A 417 3.47 -9.39 -13.73
C THR A 417 2.31 -9.38 -14.74
N GLN A 418 2.63 -9.37 -16.03
CA GLN A 418 1.59 -9.48 -17.07
C GLN A 418 0.94 -10.86 -16.99
N THR A 419 -0.37 -10.89 -16.79
CA THR A 419 -1.12 -12.13 -16.59
C THR A 419 -1.01 -13.04 -17.81
N GLY A 420 -0.55 -14.25 -17.59
CA GLY A 420 -0.44 -15.26 -18.65
C GLY A 420 0.75 -15.09 -19.59
N LYS A 421 1.61 -14.09 -19.39
CA LYS A 421 2.73 -13.78 -20.29
C LYS A 421 4.09 -13.81 -19.61
N GLU A 422 4.13 -13.65 -18.30
CA GLU A 422 5.37 -13.46 -17.56
C GLU A 422 5.44 -14.37 -16.34
N MET A 423 6.66 -14.59 -15.89
CA MET A 423 6.94 -15.24 -14.62
C MET A 423 8.12 -14.54 -13.95
N GLN A 424 8.21 -14.64 -12.63
CA GLN A 424 9.31 -14.07 -11.88
C GLN A 424 10.16 -15.16 -11.23
N PHE A 425 11.46 -15.12 -11.49
CA PHE A 425 12.43 -15.89 -10.71
C PHE A 425 12.69 -15.18 -9.40
N PHE A 426 12.23 -15.74 -8.30
CA PHE A 426 12.40 -15.17 -6.97
C PHE A 426 12.97 -16.24 -6.02
N GLY A 427 13.85 -15.83 -5.12
CA GLY A 427 14.44 -16.80 -4.19
C GLY A 427 14.75 -16.21 -2.81
N ALA A 428 15.67 -15.28 -2.74
CA ALA A 428 16.24 -14.80 -1.49
C ALA A 428 16.21 -13.28 -1.44
N ARG A 429 16.59 -12.73 -0.28
CA ARG A 429 16.78 -11.27 -0.09
C ARG A 429 18.18 -10.99 0.42
N ALA A 430 18.68 -9.78 0.13
CA ALA A 430 19.98 -9.30 0.58
C ALA A 430 19.78 -8.35 1.77
N ASN A 431 20.52 -8.57 2.84
CA ASN A 431 20.47 -7.76 4.06
C ASN A 431 21.51 -6.65 3.94
N LEU A 432 21.08 -5.47 3.48
CA LEU A 432 21.99 -4.34 3.24
C LEU A 432 22.48 -3.69 4.54
N ALA A 433 21.74 -3.81 5.63
CA ALA A 433 22.16 -3.30 6.94
C ALA A 433 23.33 -4.13 7.50
N LYS A 434 23.23 -5.46 7.36
CA LYS A 434 24.32 -6.36 7.76
C LYS A 434 25.57 -6.13 6.88
N CYS A 435 25.34 -5.84 5.59
CA CYS A 435 26.42 -5.50 4.66
C CYS A 435 27.18 -4.23 5.09
N LEU A 436 26.48 -3.24 5.68
CA LEU A 436 27.12 -2.06 6.25
C LEU A 436 28.06 -2.43 7.41
N LEU A 437 27.62 -3.35 8.27
CA LEU A 437 28.47 -3.85 9.36
C LEU A 437 29.68 -4.61 8.81
N TYR A 438 29.51 -5.39 7.74
CA TYR A 438 30.63 -6.06 7.07
C TYR A 438 31.62 -5.03 6.48
N ALA A 439 31.13 -3.93 5.94
CA ALA A 439 32.02 -2.85 5.45
C ALA A 439 32.86 -2.27 6.59
N ILE A 440 32.27 -2.09 7.78
CA ILE A 440 32.94 -1.55 8.95
C ILE A 440 33.94 -2.59 9.52
N ASN A 441 33.57 -3.86 9.51
CA ASN A 441 34.32 -4.95 10.15
C ASN A 441 35.21 -5.77 9.20
N GLY A 442 35.43 -5.29 7.95
CA GLY A 442 36.28 -6.01 7.02
C GLY A 442 35.75 -7.40 6.64
N GLY A 443 34.44 -7.55 6.52
CA GLY A 443 33.82 -8.80 6.10
C GLY A 443 33.60 -9.83 7.21
N VAL A 444 33.90 -9.49 8.44
CA VAL A 444 33.68 -10.39 9.60
C VAL A 444 32.24 -10.21 10.10
N ASP A 445 31.57 -11.33 10.29
CA ASP A 445 30.18 -11.36 10.80
C ASP A 445 30.16 -10.99 12.27
N GLU A 446 29.39 -9.99 12.62
CA GLU A 446 29.35 -9.40 13.97
C GLU A 446 28.71 -10.32 15.01
N LYS A 447 28.01 -11.39 14.59
CA LYS A 447 27.34 -12.33 15.48
C LYS A 447 28.09 -13.65 15.60
N SER A 448 28.58 -14.21 14.49
CA SER A 448 29.29 -15.50 14.48
C SER A 448 30.81 -15.36 14.61
N HIS A 449 31.32 -14.15 14.39
CA HIS A 449 32.76 -13.84 14.36
C HIS A 449 33.52 -14.57 13.23
N GLU A 450 32.79 -15.08 12.23
CA GLU A 450 33.36 -15.74 11.06
C GLU A 450 33.64 -14.73 9.92
N GLN A 451 34.75 -14.93 9.21
CA GLN A 451 35.00 -14.21 7.96
C GLN A 451 34.01 -14.71 6.92
N CYS A 452 32.99 -13.92 6.64
CA CYS A 452 31.94 -14.25 5.67
C CYS A 452 32.13 -13.46 4.36
N GLY A 453 32.36 -12.17 4.45
CA GLY A 453 32.67 -11.32 3.29
C GLY A 453 34.16 -11.21 3.04
N PRO A 454 34.57 -10.59 1.94
CA PRO A 454 35.99 -10.36 1.67
C PRO A 454 36.61 -9.43 2.72
N ASN A 455 37.87 -9.64 3.01
CA ASN A 455 38.59 -8.77 3.96
C ASN A 455 39.06 -7.49 3.26
N TYR A 456 38.17 -6.50 3.20
CA TYR A 456 38.44 -5.18 2.61
C TYR A 456 39.03 -4.20 3.66
N ALA A 457 39.79 -4.68 4.61
CA ALA A 457 40.38 -3.94 5.69
C ALA A 457 39.33 -3.21 6.57
N PRO A 458 39.19 -3.62 7.83
CA PRO A 458 38.18 -3.00 8.72
C PRO A 458 38.50 -1.53 8.98
N ILE A 459 37.45 -0.78 9.33
CA ILE A 459 37.58 0.59 9.81
C ILE A 459 38.06 0.52 11.27
N THR A 460 39.14 1.20 11.57
CA THR A 460 39.73 1.20 12.92
C THR A 460 39.59 2.54 13.66
N SER A 461 39.02 3.54 12.98
CA SER A 461 38.78 4.87 13.55
C SER A 461 37.85 4.81 14.74
N GLU A 462 38.07 5.63 15.74
CA GLU A 462 37.20 5.74 16.92
C GLU A 462 35.82 6.29 16.56
N TYR A 463 35.79 7.23 15.59
CA TYR A 463 34.56 7.84 15.09
C TYR A 463 34.44 7.56 13.60
N LEU A 464 33.23 7.19 13.16
CA LEU A 464 32.95 6.97 11.75
C LEU A 464 32.77 8.30 11.01
N THR A 465 33.39 8.41 9.83
CA THR A 465 33.12 9.53 8.91
C THR A 465 32.45 9.01 7.64
N TYR A 466 31.63 9.84 7.04
CA TYR A 466 30.91 9.47 5.82
C TYR A 466 31.87 9.15 4.68
N ASP A 467 32.94 9.94 4.56
CA ASP A 467 33.95 9.79 3.50
C ASP A 467 34.77 8.49 3.64
N GLU A 468 34.89 7.94 4.83
CA GLU A 468 35.59 6.67 5.08
C GLU A 468 34.63 5.49 4.87
N VAL A 469 33.40 5.59 5.37
CA VAL A 469 32.43 4.48 5.37
C VAL A 469 31.84 4.25 3.98
N LEU A 470 31.47 5.32 3.26
CA LEU A 470 30.70 5.17 2.02
C LEU A 470 31.44 4.38 0.94
N PRO A 471 32.72 4.66 0.63
CA PRO A 471 33.44 3.87 -0.37
C PRO A 471 33.57 2.40 0.00
N LYS A 472 33.81 2.08 1.27
CA LYS A 472 33.91 0.71 1.77
C LYS A 472 32.56 0.01 1.67
N TYR A 473 31.47 0.72 1.98
CA TYR A 473 30.12 0.18 1.87
C TYR A 473 29.77 -0.12 0.40
N VAL A 474 30.08 0.79 -0.51
CA VAL A 474 29.85 0.59 -1.95
C VAL A 474 30.61 -0.65 -2.44
N GLN A 475 31.87 -0.81 -2.03
CA GLN A 475 32.68 -1.98 -2.39
C GLN A 475 32.06 -3.29 -1.85
N MET A 476 31.58 -3.27 -0.62
CA MET A 476 30.96 -4.45 0.01
C MET A 476 29.59 -4.77 -0.64
N LEU A 477 28.82 -3.72 -1.02
CA LEU A 477 27.55 -3.89 -1.74
C LEU A 477 27.78 -4.56 -3.10
N ASP A 478 28.85 -4.20 -3.81
CA ASP A 478 29.16 -4.81 -5.12
C ASP A 478 29.50 -6.29 -4.96
N TRP A 479 30.27 -6.66 -3.94
CA TRP A 479 30.53 -8.04 -3.60
C TRP A 479 29.23 -8.79 -3.30
N LEU A 480 28.38 -8.19 -2.44
CA LEU A 480 27.11 -8.82 -2.04
C LEU A 480 26.21 -9.01 -3.25
N ALA A 481 26.12 -8.03 -4.15
CA ALA A 481 25.29 -8.15 -5.36
C ALA A 481 25.73 -9.34 -6.22
N GLY A 482 27.05 -9.54 -6.40
CA GLY A 482 27.59 -10.68 -7.14
C GLY A 482 27.25 -12.02 -6.49
N LEU A 483 27.49 -12.13 -5.20
CA LEU A 483 27.16 -13.36 -4.44
C LEU A 483 25.66 -13.65 -4.48
N TYR A 484 24.85 -12.62 -4.28
CA TYR A 484 23.38 -12.72 -4.25
C TYR A 484 22.83 -13.22 -5.60
N VAL A 485 23.29 -12.64 -6.71
CA VAL A 485 22.84 -13.10 -8.05
C VAL A 485 23.25 -14.56 -8.27
N ASN A 486 24.45 -14.95 -7.88
CA ASN A 486 24.92 -16.34 -8.02
C ASN A 486 24.09 -17.31 -7.17
N VAL A 487 23.71 -16.92 -5.96
CA VAL A 487 22.82 -17.73 -5.10
C VAL A 487 21.45 -17.90 -5.79
N LEU A 488 20.89 -16.83 -6.31
CA LEU A 488 19.61 -16.89 -7.01
C LEU A 488 19.69 -17.74 -8.29
N ASN A 489 20.77 -17.60 -9.04
CA ASN A 489 20.99 -18.42 -10.26
C ASN A 489 20.95 -19.92 -9.92
N LEU A 490 21.65 -20.31 -8.85
CA LEU A 490 21.67 -21.70 -8.39
C LEU A 490 20.26 -22.16 -7.96
N ILE A 491 19.55 -21.33 -7.20
CA ILE A 491 18.18 -21.63 -6.73
C ILE A 491 17.24 -21.85 -7.94
N GLN A 492 17.28 -20.95 -8.93
CA GLN A 492 16.38 -21.02 -10.07
C GLN A 492 16.69 -22.22 -10.97
N TYR A 493 17.97 -22.54 -11.15
CA TYR A 493 18.36 -23.76 -11.86
C TYR A 493 17.79 -25.01 -11.19
N MET A 494 17.92 -25.10 -9.85
CA MET A 494 17.43 -26.25 -9.10
C MET A 494 15.90 -26.38 -9.18
N HIS A 495 15.18 -25.24 -9.15
CA HIS A 495 13.72 -25.27 -9.30
C HIS A 495 13.31 -25.77 -10.69
N ASP A 496 13.90 -25.24 -11.74
CA ASP A 496 13.59 -25.69 -13.11
C ASP A 496 13.86 -27.19 -13.26
N LYS A 497 14.94 -27.68 -12.68
CA LYS A 497 15.36 -29.07 -12.83
C LYS A 497 14.50 -30.06 -12.02
N TYR A 498 14.17 -29.73 -10.81
CA TYR A 498 13.60 -30.67 -9.83
C TYR A 498 12.20 -30.33 -9.35
N TYR A 499 11.75 -29.08 -9.54
CA TYR A 499 10.47 -28.58 -9.02
C TYR A 499 9.77 -27.66 -10.00
N TYR A 500 9.78 -28.01 -11.27
CA TYR A 500 9.14 -27.20 -12.31
C TYR A 500 7.63 -27.15 -12.09
N GLU A 501 7.06 -25.96 -12.20
CA GLU A 501 5.66 -25.65 -11.89
C GLU A 501 4.76 -25.87 -13.11
N GLU A 502 4.67 -27.12 -13.58
CA GLU A 502 4.04 -27.45 -14.87
C GLU A 502 2.56 -27.07 -14.96
N ALA A 503 1.79 -27.14 -13.86
CA ALA A 503 0.36 -26.81 -13.90
C ALA A 503 0.12 -25.30 -14.05
N GLU A 504 0.93 -24.47 -13.38
CA GLU A 504 0.84 -23.01 -13.55
C GLU A 504 1.34 -22.59 -14.94
N MET A 505 2.49 -23.13 -15.34
CA MET A 505 3.11 -22.79 -16.63
C MET A 505 2.26 -23.25 -17.81
N ALA A 506 1.43 -24.28 -17.62
CA ALA A 506 0.45 -24.71 -18.64
C ALA A 506 -0.60 -23.62 -18.91
N LEU A 507 -0.83 -22.72 -17.95
CA LEU A 507 -1.80 -21.63 -18.04
C LEU A 507 -1.14 -20.27 -18.37
N ILE A 508 0.09 -20.32 -18.89
CA ILE A 508 0.87 -19.15 -19.32
C ILE A 508 1.27 -19.39 -20.78
N ASP A 509 1.49 -18.30 -21.52
CA ASP A 509 2.00 -18.39 -22.90
C ASP A 509 3.35 -19.12 -22.93
N THR A 510 3.60 -19.86 -23.98
CA THR A 510 4.84 -20.61 -24.14
C THR A 510 6.05 -19.68 -24.30
N ASP A 511 5.84 -18.53 -24.97
CA ASP A 511 6.85 -17.47 -25.07
C ASP A 511 6.79 -16.58 -23.82
N VAL A 512 7.46 -17.02 -22.76
CA VAL A 512 7.42 -16.40 -21.42
C VAL A 512 8.53 -15.36 -21.27
N ARG A 513 8.15 -14.12 -20.93
CA ARG A 513 9.12 -13.12 -20.45
C ARG A 513 9.45 -13.45 -18.99
N ARG A 514 10.74 -13.48 -18.68
CA ARG A 514 11.20 -13.82 -17.32
C ARG A 514 11.85 -12.61 -16.66
N THR A 515 11.40 -12.25 -15.47
CA THR A 515 12.07 -11.28 -14.62
C THR A 515 12.86 -12.02 -13.54
N PHE A 516 13.92 -11.36 -13.05
CA PHE A 516 14.80 -11.89 -12.02
C PHE A 516 14.60 -11.00 -10.78
N ALA A 517 13.68 -11.44 -9.94
CA ALA A 517 13.19 -10.63 -8.82
C ALA A 517 14.16 -10.69 -7.65
N THR A 518 14.76 -9.56 -7.32
CA THR A 518 15.64 -9.40 -6.15
C THR A 518 14.92 -8.61 -5.06
N GLY A 519 15.48 -8.59 -3.86
CA GLY A 519 14.85 -7.89 -2.74
C GLY A 519 15.84 -7.39 -1.71
N ILE A 520 15.51 -6.25 -1.14
CA ILE A 520 16.31 -5.53 -0.15
C ILE A 520 15.68 -5.66 1.24
N ALA A 521 16.49 -6.01 2.25
CA ALA A 521 16.14 -5.97 3.67
C ALA A 521 17.02 -4.96 4.41
N GLY A 522 16.48 -4.31 5.43
CA GLY A 522 17.20 -3.33 6.25
C GLY A 522 17.29 -1.94 5.65
N PHE A 523 16.46 -1.64 4.69
CA PHE A 523 16.52 -0.42 3.86
C PHE A 523 16.50 0.86 4.70
N SER A 524 15.48 1.04 5.55
CA SER A 524 15.33 2.25 6.37
C SER A 524 16.46 2.40 7.39
N HIS A 525 16.96 1.29 7.92
CA HIS A 525 18.07 1.29 8.88
C HIS A 525 19.39 1.72 8.22
N VAL A 526 19.62 1.34 6.97
CA VAL A 526 20.79 1.82 6.21
C VAL A 526 20.69 3.32 5.98
N ILE A 527 19.51 3.81 5.58
CA ILE A 527 19.31 5.26 5.36
C ILE A 527 19.66 6.03 6.63
N ASP A 528 19.05 5.63 7.75
CA ASP A 528 19.23 6.34 9.02
C ASP A 528 20.66 6.20 9.54
N SER A 529 21.30 5.04 9.33
CA SER A 529 22.70 4.81 9.73
C SER A 529 23.66 5.70 8.94
N LEU A 530 23.52 5.77 7.62
CA LEU A 530 24.34 6.64 6.77
C LEU A 530 24.08 8.11 7.08
N SER A 531 22.83 8.47 7.38
CA SER A 531 22.46 9.82 7.81
C SER A 531 23.13 10.17 9.15
N ALA A 532 23.10 9.25 10.10
CA ALA A 532 23.76 9.44 11.40
C ALA A 532 25.28 9.68 11.21
N ILE A 533 25.92 8.84 10.39
CA ILE A 533 27.36 8.97 10.10
C ILE A 533 27.67 10.32 9.43
N LYS A 534 26.76 10.81 8.58
CA LYS A 534 26.96 12.05 7.81
C LYS A 534 26.69 13.32 8.63
N TYR A 535 25.70 13.29 9.52
CA TYR A 535 25.18 14.52 10.17
C TYR A 535 25.32 14.53 11.69
N ALA A 536 25.67 13.42 12.31
CA ALA A 536 25.89 13.32 13.76
C ALA A 536 27.32 12.83 14.02
N LYS A 537 27.63 12.54 15.25
CA LYS A 537 28.95 12.02 15.68
C LYS A 537 28.76 10.58 16.14
N VAL A 538 29.32 9.62 15.42
CA VAL A 538 29.12 8.18 15.68
C VAL A 538 30.43 7.56 16.18
N LYS A 539 30.48 7.22 17.46
CA LYS A 539 31.60 6.53 18.08
C LYS A 539 31.41 5.03 17.99
N VAL A 540 32.47 4.31 17.62
CA VAL A 540 32.40 2.85 17.49
C VAL A 540 32.77 2.19 18.83
N VAL A 541 31.93 1.29 19.30
CA VAL A 541 32.19 0.45 20.47
C VAL A 541 32.68 -0.90 19.95
N ARG A 542 33.88 -1.30 20.37
CA ARG A 542 34.53 -2.52 19.90
C ARG A 542 34.75 -3.51 21.04
N ASP A 543 34.70 -4.79 20.72
CA ASP A 543 35.07 -5.87 21.65
C ASP A 543 36.60 -6.07 21.69
N GLU A 544 37.03 -7.06 22.46
CA GLU A 544 38.45 -7.37 22.64
C GLU A 544 39.16 -7.79 21.35
N SER A 545 38.44 -8.25 20.34
CA SER A 545 38.98 -8.62 19.04
C SER A 545 39.10 -7.43 18.07
N GLY A 546 38.58 -6.29 18.49
CA GLY A 546 38.52 -5.08 17.64
C GLY A 546 37.27 -5.00 16.78
N LEU A 547 36.36 -5.96 16.90
CA LEU A 547 35.12 -6.02 16.12
C LEU A 547 34.11 -4.96 16.62
N ALA A 548 33.54 -4.18 15.73
CA ALA A 548 32.50 -3.20 16.07
C ALA A 548 31.22 -3.94 16.48
N THR A 549 30.87 -3.82 17.75
CA THR A 549 29.69 -4.47 18.33
C THR A 549 28.60 -3.48 18.74
N GLY A 550 28.89 -2.18 18.71
CA GLY A 550 27.96 -1.14 19.09
C GLY A 550 28.35 0.22 18.59
N PHE A 551 27.45 1.17 18.70
CA PHE A 551 27.67 2.56 18.27
C PHE A 551 27.04 3.51 19.28
N GLU A 552 27.75 4.58 19.63
CA GLU A 552 27.26 5.69 20.44
C GLU A 552 27.09 6.89 19.49
N THR A 553 25.83 7.28 19.24
CA THR A 553 25.52 8.36 18.29
C THR A 553 25.10 9.61 19.06
N GLU A 554 25.89 10.67 18.94
CA GLU A 554 25.66 11.95 19.60
C GLU A 554 25.25 13.01 18.58
N GLY A 555 24.14 13.70 18.86
CA GLY A 555 23.62 14.77 18.03
C GLY A 555 22.41 14.34 17.21
N ASP A 556 21.66 15.32 16.74
CA ASP A 556 20.48 15.10 15.89
C ASP A 556 20.88 14.89 14.43
N PHE A 557 20.20 13.99 13.75
CA PHE A 557 20.41 13.74 12.33
C PHE A 557 19.06 13.55 11.62
N PRO A 558 18.98 13.86 10.32
CA PRO A 558 17.75 13.63 9.56
C PRO A 558 17.39 12.14 9.51
N LYS A 559 16.13 11.80 9.74
CA LYS A 559 15.66 10.40 9.69
C LYS A 559 14.64 10.24 8.59
N TYR A 560 14.72 9.12 7.91
CA TYR A 560 13.77 8.71 6.88
C TYR A 560 12.37 8.57 7.49
N GLY A 561 11.36 9.04 6.78
CA GLY A 561 9.97 9.06 7.27
C GLY A 561 9.52 10.40 7.83
N ASN A 562 10.28 11.48 7.58
CA ASN A 562 9.96 12.81 8.08
C ASN A 562 9.92 13.87 6.96
N ASP A 563 9.87 13.43 5.71
CA ASP A 563 9.87 14.28 4.52
C ASP A 563 11.11 15.19 4.48
N ASP A 564 12.27 14.63 4.84
CA ASP A 564 13.54 15.34 4.87
C ASP A 564 14.44 14.81 3.73
N ASP A 565 14.65 15.64 2.72
CA ASP A 565 15.42 15.26 1.53
C ASP A 565 16.84 14.76 1.86
N ARG A 566 17.44 15.25 2.96
CA ARG A 566 18.79 14.85 3.38
C ARG A 566 18.86 13.36 3.70
N ALA A 567 17.78 12.78 4.25
CA ALA A 567 17.69 11.35 4.51
C ALA A 567 17.08 10.62 3.30
N ASP A 568 16.00 11.17 2.73
CA ASP A 568 15.24 10.51 1.67
C ASP A 568 16.09 10.26 0.42
N GLU A 569 17.00 11.21 0.07
CA GLU A 569 17.92 11.06 -1.06
C GLU A 569 18.92 9.90 -0.87
N ILE A 570 19.29 9.58 0.37
CA ILE A 570 20.13 8.40 0.66
C ILE A 570 19.37 7.13 0.26
N GLY A 571 18.07 7.07 0.53
CA GLY A 571 17.24 5.93 0.13
C GLY A 571 17.16 5.76 -1.39
N VAL A 572 16.93 6.85 -2.09
CA VAL A 572 16.88 6.85 -3.57
C VAL A 572 18.24 6.38 -4.13
N TRP A 573 19.34 6.90 -3.59
CA TRP A 573 20.69 6.50 -3.97
C TRP A 573 20.93 5.00 -3.72
N LEU A 574 20.55 4.51 -2.56
CA LEU A 574 20.79 3.11 -2.16
C LEU A 574 20.05 2.15 -3.11
N LEU A 575 18.76 2.43 -3.38
CA LEU A 575 17.94 1.63 -4.27
C LEU A 575 18.57 1.55 -5.67
N LYS A 576 18.89 2.70 -6.23
CA LYS A 576 19.48 2.80 -7.57
C LYS A 576 20.82 2.06 -7.64
N THR A 577 21.71 2.35 -6.68
CA THR A 577 23.09 1.80 -6.66
C THR A 577 23.06 0.27 -6.61
N PHE A 578 22.25 -0.30 -5.72
CA PHE A 578 22.21 -1.76 -5.58
C PHE A 578 21.61 -2.45 -6.83
N LEU A 579 20.56 -1.88 -7.40
CA LEU A 579 19.97 -2.41 -8.63
C LEU A 579 20.98 -2.36 -9.80
N GLU A 580 21.72 -1.26 -9.94
CA GLU A 580 22.75 -1.13 -10.98
C GLU A 580 23.85 -2.19 -10.81
N MET A 581 24.22 -2.50 -9.57
CA MET A 581 25.21 -3.56 -9.28
C MET A 581 24.66 -4.93 -9.67
N ILE A 582 23.39 -5.21 -9.38
CA ILE A 582 22.74 -6.47 -9.77
C ILE A 582 22.71 -6.60 -11.31
N LYS A 583 22.34 -5.52 -12.02
CA LYS A 583 22.24 -5.51 -13.49
C LYS A 583 23.56 -5.75 -14.21
N LYS A 584 24.68 -5.59 -13.55
CA LYS A 584 26.01 -5.93 -14.13
C LYS A 584 26.26 -7.44 -14.17
N ARG A 585 25.45 -8.25 -13.55
CA ARG A 585 25.66 -9.69 -13.35
C ARG A 585 24.80 -10.50 -14.33
N HIS A 586 25.29 -11.70 -14.67
CA HIS A 586 24.55 -12.62 -15.51
C HIS A 586 23.44 -13.29 -14.69
N THR A 587 22.20 -13.20 -15.14
CA THR A 587 21.04 -13.78 -14.50
C THR A 587 20.62 -15.09 -15.18
N TYR A 588 20.02 -15.97 -14.42
CA TYR A 588 19.56 -17.27 -14.90
C TYR A 588 18.62 -17.11 -16.11
N ARG A 589 18.91 -17.82 -17.19
CA ARG A 589 18.18 -17.79 -18.47
C ARG A 589 18.05 -16.36 -19.04
N ASN A 590 19.04 -15.52 -18.81
CA ASN A 590 19.09 -14.11 -19.28
C ASN A 590 17.83 -13.33 -18.88
N SER A 591 17.27 -13.64 -17.72
CA SER A 591 16.08 -12.94 -17.20
C SER A 591 16.40 -11.50 -16.81
N GLU A 592 15.39 -10.63 -16.92
CA GLU A 592 15.53 -9.19 -16.66
C GLU A 592 15.56 -8.91 -15.15
N ALA A 593 16.67 -8.32 -14.66
CA ALA A 593 16.83 -8.04 -13.23
C ALA A 593 15.89 -6.93 -12.78
N THR A 594 15.11 -7.21 -11.73
CA THR A 594 14.22 -6.27 -11.04
C THR A 594 14.52 -6.32 -9.54
N THR A 595 13.99 -5.36 -8.76
CA THR A 595 14.20 -5.37 -7.32
C THR A 595 12.96 -4.90 -6.57
N SER A 596 12.91 -5.24 -5.27
CA SER A 596 11.87 -4.82 -4.34
C SER A 596 12.49 -4.30 -3.04
N ILE A 597 11.72 -3.48 -2.33
CA ILE A 597 11.98 -3.13 -0.93
C ILE A 597 10.85 -3.76 -0.13
N LEU A 598 11.05 -5.02 0.28
CA LEU A 598 10.01 -5.83 0.89
C LEU A 598 10.65 -6.92 1.75
N THR A 599 10.23 -7.04 3.01
CA THR A 599 10.74 -8.06 3.92
C THR A 599 9.71 -9.10 4.34
N ILE A 600 8.42 -8.83 4.16
CA ILE A 600 7.36 -9.65 4.73
C ILE A 600 7.56 -9.66 6.27
N THR A 601 7.19 -10.70 6.99
CA THR A 601 7.48 -10.81 8.44
C THR A 601 8.90 -11.30 8.74
N SER A 602 9.69 -11.57 7.72
CA SER A 602 11.10 -11.95 7.90
C SER A 602 11.98 -10.80 8.41
N ASN A 603 11.43 -9.55 8.47
CA ASN A 603 12.09 -8.42 9.13
C ASN A 603 12.54 -8.79 10.56
N VAL A 604 11.76 -9.60 11.27
CA VAL A 604 12.10 -10.09 12.62
C VAL A 604 13.36 -10.97 12.56
N VAL A 605 13.42 -11.90 11.60
CA VAL A 605 14.55 -12.82 11.45
C VAL A 605 15.82 -12.07 11.03
N TYR A 606 15.70 -11.16 10.02
CA TYR A 606 16.86 -10.36 9.60
C TYR A 606 17.43 -9.56 10.77
N GLY A 607 16.55 -8.92 11.54
CA GLY A 607 16.97 -8.15 12.72
C GLY A 607 17.66 -9.01 13.76
N LYS A 608 17.15 -10.21 14.02
CA LYS A 608 17.68 -11.17 14.98
C LYS A 608 19.13 -11.61 14.67
N TYR A 609 19.54 -11.52 13.41
CA TYR A 609 20.87 -11.90 12.97
C TYR A 609 21.77 -10.71 12.67
N THR A 610 21.32 -9.48 12.96
CA THR A 610 22.08 -8.24 12.66
C THR A 610 22.42 -7.50 13.96
N GLY A 611 23.66 -7.10 14.12
CA GLY A 611 24.16 -6.35 15.27
C GLY A 611 23.59 -4.93 15.36
N ALA A 612 24.06 -4.17 16.34
CA ALA A 612 23.68 -2.78 16.53
C ALA A 612 24.08 -1.94 15.29
N LEU A 613 23.36 -0.86 15.04
CA LEU A 613 23.58 -0.01 13.88
C LEU A 613 23.76 1.45 14.31
N PRO A 614 24.45 2.26 13.50
CA PRO A 614 24.68 3.69 13.83
C PRO A 614 23.40 4.53 13.97
N ASP A 615 22.26 4.08 13.44
CA ASP A 615 20.96 4.77 13.58
C ASP A 615 20.41 4.72 15.02
N GLY A 616 21.06 3.98 15.91
CA GLY A 616 20.63 3.77 17.30
C GLY A 616 19.85 2.48 17.51
N ARG A 617 19.70 1.66 16.47
CA ARG A 617 19.01 0.36 16.58
C ARG A 617 19.85 -0.59 17.45
N ALA A 618 19.21 -1.18 18.46
CA ALA A 618 19.87 -2.15 19.33
C ALA A 618 20.16 -3.46 18.58
N ALA A 619 21.24 -4.14 18.95
CA ALA A 619 21.62 -5.41 18.36
C ALA A 619 20.52 -6.45 18.49
N PHE A 620 20.30 -7.21 17.41
CA PHE A 620 19.44 -8.38 17.37
C PHE A 620 17.94 -8.09 17.57
N THR A 621 17.53 -6.83 17.41
CA THR A 621 16.12 -6.42 17.41
C THR A 621 15.53 -6.45 15.99
N PRO A 622 14.20 -6.56 15.81
CA PRO A 622 13.60 -6.58 14.46
C PRO A 622 13.90 -5.34 13.63
N PHE A 623 14.00 -5.51 12.33
CA PHE A 623 14.02 -4.40 11.37
C PHE A 623 12.61 -3.84 11.18
N ALA A 624 12.50 -2.58 10.74
CA ALA A 624 11.28 -2.09 10.16
C ALA A 624 11.01 -2.86 8.85
N PRO A 625 9.74 -3.19 8.53
CA PRO A 625 9.44 -4.00 7.36
C PRO A 625 9.45 -3.19 6.06
N GLY A 626 10.08 -3.75 5.03
CA GLY A 626 10.09 -3.17 3.70
C GLY A 626 10.65 -1.76 3.66
N ALA A 627 9.91 -0.85 3.03
CA ALA A 627 10.26 0.57 2.92
C ALA A 627 9.65 1.42 4.04
N THR A 628 8.99 0.81 5.02
CA THR A 628 8.44 1.52 6.18
C THR A 628 9.61 2.14 6.97
N PRO A 629 9.49 3.40 7.39
CA PRO A 629 10.54 4.00 8.21
C PRO A 629 10.81 3.25 9.51
N SER A 630 12.01 3.43 10.06
CA SER A 630 12.44 2.77 11.30
C SER A 630 11.54 3.16 12.48
N TYR A 631 11.35 2.23 13.40
CA TYR A 631 10.46 2.44 14.55
C TYR A 631 10.93 3.65 15.37
N GLY A 632 10.00 4.59 15.60
CA GLY A 632 10.28 5.81 16.34
C GLY A 632 10.98 6.91 15.52
N ALA A 633 11.32 6.65 14.26
CA ALA A 633 11.91 7.68 13.38
C ALA A 633 10.87 8.70 12.91
N GLU A 634 9.63 8.25 12.73
CA GLU A 634 8.52 9.04 12.18
C GLU A 634 7.98 10.01 13.23
N GLN A 635 8.46 11.25 13.22
CA GLN A 635 8.10 12.26 14.20
C GLN A 635 7.16 13.34 13.66
N ASN A 636 7.05 13.48 12.33
CA ASN A 636 6.31 14.55 11.70
C ASN A 636 4.91 14.12 11.21
N GLY A 637 4.42 12.99 11.70
CA GLY A 637 3.07 12.49 11.37
C GLY A 637 3.02 11.61 10.13
N LEU A 638 1.84 11.04 9.87
CA LEU A 638 1.62 10.08 8.80
C LEU A 638 1.99 10.65 7.42
N LEU A 639 1.56 11.87 7.13
CA LEU A 639 1.75 12.42 5.78
C LEU A 639 3.22 12.65 5.45
N ALA A 640 4.03 13.05 6.45
CA ALA A 640 5.48 13.19 6.27
C ALA A 640 6.12 11.82 6.01
N SER A 641 5.67 10.78 6.72
CA SER A 641 6.14 9.41 6.49
C SER A 641 5.82 8.96 5.07
N LEU A 642 4.59 9.16 4.64
CA LEU A 642 4.14 8.79 3.29
C LEU A 642 4.92 9.56 2.21
N ASN A 643 5.19 10.87 2.44
CA ASN A 643 5.95 11.67 1.48
C ASN A 643 7.38 11.14 1.30
N SER A 644 8.05 10.74 2.39
CA SER A 644 9.39 10.12 2.30
C SER A 644 9.37 8.87 1.42
N VAL A 645 8.41 7.97 1.65
CA VAL A 645 8.30 6.72 0.89
C VAL A 645 7.95 7.01 -0.58
N ALA A 646 7.08 8.01 -0.83
CA ALA A 646 6.63 8.37 -2.19
C ALA A 646 7.79 8.86 -3.07
N LYS A 647 8.90 9.33 -2.49
CA LYS A 647 10.08 9.77 -3.24
C LYS A 647 10.86 8.62 -3.88
N LEU A 648 10.62 7.37 -3.45
CA LEU A 648 11.31 6.19 -3.99
C LEU A 648 10.75 5.87 -5.38
N PRO A 649 11.59 5.90 -6.45
CA PRO A 649 11.06 5.74 -7.81
C PRO A 649 10.68 4.29 -8.11
N TYR A 650 9.43 4.05 -8.48
CA TYR A 650 8.93 2.72 -8.81
C TYR A 650 9.72 2.05 -9.92
N HIS A 651 10.16 2.81 -10.93
CA HIS A 651 10.88 2.24 -12.08
C HIS A 651 12.21 1.58 -11.70
N TRP A 652 12.74 1.83 -10.50
CA TRP A 652 13.93 1.15 -9.97
C TRP A 652 13.55 0.02 -9.00
N ALA A 653 12.27 -0.15 -8.70
CA ALA A 653 11.79 -1.16 -7.76
C ALA A 653 10.53 -1.85 -8.32
N LEU A 654 10.67 -2.43 -9.50
CA LEU A 654 9.53 -3.02 -10.25
C LEU A 654 8.90 -4.22 -9.53
N ASP A 655 9.58 -4.82 -8.56
CA ASP A 655 9.02 -5.87 -7.71
C ASP A 655 8.33 -5.32 -6.46
N GLY A 656 8.27 -3.98 -6.35
CA GLY A 656 7.44 -3.30 -5.37
C GLY A 656 8.17 -2.63 -4.22
N ILE A 657 7.48 -1.63 -3.66
CA ILE A 657 7.96 -0.82 -2.53
C ILE A 657 6.92 -0.97 -1.42
N SER A 658 7.13 -1.92 -0.52
CA SER A 658 6.14 -2.24 0.51
C SER A 658 6.18 -1.22 1.64
N ASN A 659 5.05 -0.54 1.87
CA ASN A 659 4.87 0.40 2.96
C ASN A 659 3.67 -0.04 3.80
N THR A 660 3.86 -0.12 5.13
CA THR A 660 2.80 -0.53 6.06
C THR A 660 2.64 0.55 7.14
N GLN A 661 1.45 1.12 7.24
CA GLN A 661 1.16 2.18 8.19
C GLN A 661 0.01 1.78 9.11
N THR A 662 0.17 2.09 10.40
CA THR A 662 -0.89 1.93 11.40
C THR A 662 -1.37 3.31 11.83
N ILE A 663 -2.68 3.53 11.76
CA ILE A 663 -3.30 4.82 12.00
C ILE A 663 -4.32 4.66 13.14
N ASN A 664 -4.18 5.46 14.18
CA ASN A 664 -5.20 5.52 15.22
C ASN A 664 -6.50 6.05 14.58
N PRO A 665 -7.63 5.39 14.77
CA PRO A 665 -8.89 5.83 14.16
C PRO A 665 -9.22 7.30 14.39
N GLU A 666 -8.89 7.86 15.56
CA GLU A 666 -9.12 9.27 15.86
C GLU A 666 -8.30 10.23 15.00
N ALA A 667 -7.14 9.76 14.51
CA ALA A 667 -6.32 10.57 13.60
C ALA A 667 -7.03 10.75 12.25
N LEU A 668 -7.77 9.73 11.80
CA LEU A 668 -8.56 9.81 10.56
C LEU A 668 -9.84 10.63 10.76
N GLY A 669 -10.46 10.60 11.95
CA GLY A 669 -11.70 11.34 12.18
C GLY A 669 -12.51 10.79 13.32
N HIS A 670 -13.57 11.51 13.67
CA HIS A 670 -14.41 11.16 14.82
C HIS A 670 -15.68 10.39 14.43
N SER A 671 -15.99 10.34 13.14
CA SER A 671 -17.09 9.53 12.61
C SER A 671 -16.58 8.59 11.52
N GLU A 672 -17.38 7.57 11.20
CA GLU A 672 -17.03 6.64 10.11
C GLU A 672 -16.86 7.40 8.79
N ASP A 673 -17.79 8.33 8.51
CA ASP A 673 -17.75 9.09 7.25
C ASP A 673 -16.49 9.97 7.16
N GLU A 674 -16.10 10.61 8.26
CA GLU A 674 -14.85 11.39 8.29
C GLU A 674 -13.62 10.50 8.06
N ARG A 675 -13.60 9.34 8.71
CA ARG A 675 -12.49 8.38 8.57
C ARG A 675 -12.35 7.91 7.13
N VAL A 676 -13.48 7.59 6.50
CA VAL A 676 -13.53 7.15 5.10
C VAL A 676 -13.05 8.26 4.18
N GLU A 677 -13.59 9.46 4.34
CA GLU A 677 -13.25 10.62 3.50
C GLU A 677 -11.76 10.96 3.62
N ASN A 678 -11.25 11.01 4.85
CA ASN A 678 -9.84 11.36 5.10
C ASN A 678 -8.90 10.26 4.60
N LEU A 679 -9.29 8.97 4.71
CA LEU A 679 -8.48 7.89 4.15
C LEU A 679 -8.42 7.99 2.62
N VAL A 680 -9.53 8.30 1.95
CA VAL A 680 -9.53 8.52 0.49
C VAL A 680 -8.57 9.65 0.12
N GLN A 681 -8.62 10.77 0.86
CA GLN A 681 -7.72 11.90 0.61
C GLN A 681 -6.24 11.53 0.81
N VAL A 682 -5.95 10.73 1.84
CA VAL A 682 -4.58 10.23 2.08
C VAL A 682 -4.13 9.35 0.91
N LEU A 683 -4.99 8.44 0.45
CA LEU A 683 -4.68 7.56 -0.69
C LEU A 683 -4.47 8.36 -1.97
N ASP A 684 -5.39 9.28 -2.28
CA ASP A 684 -5.26 10.15 -3.46
C ASP A 684 -3.93 10.92 -3.41
N GLY A 685 -3.64 11.58 -2.29
CA GLY A 685 -2.43 12.38 -2.13
C GLY A 685 -1.15 11.57 -2.19
N TYR A 686 -1.15 10.36 -1.62
CA TYR A 686 0.02 9.47 -1.61
C TYR A 686 0.32 8.93 -3.01
N PHE A 687 -0.70 8.40 -3.69
CA PHE A 687 -0.52 7.76 -4.99
C PHE A 687 -0.33 8.77 -6.12
N ASP A 688 -0.93 9.95 -6.05
CA ASP A 688 -0.70 11.02 -7.05
C ASP A 688 0.76 11.50 -7.06
N GLN A 689 1.51 11.31 -5.96
CA GLN A 689 2.94 11.60 -5.89
C GLN A 689 3.80 10.52 -6.57
N GLY A 690 3.20 9.42 -7.02
CA GLY A 690 3.92 8.33 -7.67
C GLY A 690 4.35 7.20 -6.73
N ALA A 691 3.86 7.20 -5.49
CA ALA A 691 4.09 6.10 -4.56
C ALA A 691 3.49 4.79 -5.08
N HIS A 692 4.06 3.65 -4.68
CA HIS A 692 3.67 2.37 -5.24
C HIS A 692 2.60 1.63 -4.42
N HIS A 693 2.78 1.47 -3.12
CA HIS A 693 1.98 0.51 -2.33
C HIS A 693 1.73 1.02 -0.93
N LEU A 694 0.55 0.68 -0.38
CA LEU A 694 0.21 0.99 1.01
C LEU A 694 -0.64 -0.12 1.64
N ASN A 695 -0.14 -0.67 2.72
CA ASN A 695 -0.93 -1.43 3.71
C ASN A 695 -1.46 -0.45 4.75
N VAL A 696 -2.76 -0.50 5.01
CA VAL A 696 -3.42 0.37 5.98
C VAL A 696 -3.99 -0.47 7.12
N ASN A 697 -3.53 -0.18 8.33
CA ASN A 697 -4.13 -0.67 9.58
C ASN A 697 -4.84 0.50 10.27
N VAL A 698 -6.07 0.27 10.73
CA VAL A 698 -6.85 1.31 11.43
C VAL A 698 -7.26 0.77 12.80
N PHE A 699 -6.38 0.93 13.78
CA PHE A 699 -6.62 0.57 15.18
C PHE A 699 -5.57 1.23 16.08
N GLY A 700 -5.84 1.28 17.38
CA GLY A 700 -4.90 1.79 18.38
C GLY A 700 -4.05 0.67 19.00
N LYS A 701 -2.95 1.03 19.65
CA LYS A 701 -2.06 0.08 20.34
C LYS A 701 -2.75 -0.65 21.49
N GLU A 702 -3.75 -0.02 22.10
CA GLU A 702 -4.54 -0.58 23.19
C GLU A 702 -5.23 -1.88 22.77
N LYS A 703 -5.75 -1.89 21.53
CA LYS A 703 -6.40 -3.08 20.98
C LYS A 703 -5.40 -4.23 20.77
N LEU A 704 -4.18 -3.91 20.36
CA LEU A 704 -3.10 -4.91 20.20
C LEU A 704 -2.72 -5.51 21.55
N LEU A 705 -2.56 -4.66 22.58
CA LEU A 705 -2.21 -5.11 23.94
C LEU A 705 -3.30 -6.02 24.50
N ASP A 706 -4.55 -5.59 24.40
CA ASP A 706 -5.68 -6.39 24.89
C ASP A 706 -5.78 -7.75 24.15
N ALA A 707 -5.56 -7.74 22.82
CA ALA A 707 -5.56 -8.99 22.03
C ALA A 707 -4.38 -9.91 22.39
N MET A 708 -3.25 -9.34 22.81
CA MET A 708 -2.09 -10.11 23.27
C MET A 708 -2.33 -10.76 24.65
N GLU A 709 -3.04 -10.06 25.53
CA GLU A 709 -3.32 -10.50 26.89
C GLU A 709 -4.53 -11.42 26.94
N HIS A 710 -5.52 -11.19 26.08
CA HIS A 710 -6.79 -11.89 26.07
C HIS A 710 -7.14 -12.46 24.70
N PRO A 711 -6.27 -13.33 24.13
CA PRO A 711 -6.51 -13.87 22.76
C PRO A 711 -7.76 -14.76 22.68
N GLU A 712 -8.30 -15.19 23.81
CA GLU A 712 -9.52 -16.02 23.88
C GLU A 712 -10.81 -15.25 23.62
N LYS A 713 -10.78 -13.91 23.68
CA LYS A 713 -11.99 -13.10 23.43
C LYS A 713 -12.48 -13.32 21.98
N GLU A 714 -13.78 -13.49 21.83
CA GLU A 714 -14.42 -13.77 20.55
C GLU A 714 -14.13 -12.66 19.51
N GLU A 715 -14.05 -11.41 19.95
CA GLU A 715 -13.76 -10.26 19.08
C GLU A 715 -12.38 -10.35 18.44
N TYR A 716 -11.42 -11.07 19.03
CA TYR A 716 -10.08 -11.23 18.48
C TYR A 716 -9.91 -12.47 17.60
N ALA A 717 -10.92 -13.36 17.56
CA ALA A 717 -10.85 -14.59 16.76
C ALA A 717 -10.55 -14.33 15.27
N ASN A 718 -11.00 -13.19 14.76
CA ASN A 718 -10.77 -12.76 13.37
C ASN A 718 -10.05 -11.42 13.25
N PHE A 719 -9.49 -10.93 14.36
CA PHE A 719 -8.78 -9.66 14.33
C PHE A 719 -7.60 -9.78 13.35
N THR A 720 -7.78 -9.16 12.19
CA THR A 720 -6.84 -9.21 11.06
C THR A 720 -6.04 -7.91 11.02
N ILE A 721 -4.73 -8.06 10.82
CA ILE A 721 -3.82 -6.93 10.66
C ILE A 721 -2.99 -7.11 9.38
N ARG A 722 -2.60 -5.98 8.77
CA ARG A 722 -1.64 -5.93 7.67
C ARG A 722 -0.24 -5.89 8.27
N VAL A 723 0.65 -6.77 7.86
CA VAL A 723 1.99 -6.86 8.45
C VAL A 723 3.10 -6.37 7.53
N SER A 724 3.14 -6.81 6.28
CA SER A 724 4.07 -6.31 5.25
C SER A 724 3.71 -7.00 3.92
N GLY A 725 2.83 -6.40 3.14
CA GLY A 725 2.38 -6.96 1.87
C GLY A 725 1.38 -8.10 1.99
N TYR A 726 0.95 -8.44 3.20
CA TYR A 726 -0.12 -9.42 3.43
C TYR A 726 -0.73 -9.20 4.82
N ALA A 727 -1.84 -9.88 5.06
CA ALA A 727 -2.56 -9.81 6.33
C ALA A 727 -2.43 -11.13 7.09
N VAL A 728 -2.57 -11.04 8.40
CA VAL A 728 -2.59 -12.21 9.29
C VAL A 728 -3.64 -11.99 10.38
N LYS A 729 -4.08 -13.06 11.00
CA LYS A 729 -4.81 -12.95 12.28
C LYS A 729 -3.77 -12.64 13.35
N PHE A 730 -3.96 -11.56 14.08
CA PHE A 730 -2.98 -11.09 15.07
C PHE A 730 -2.66 -12.17 16.13
N ILE A 731 -3.68 -12.89 16.58
CA ILE A 731 -3.53 -13.93 17.61
C ILE A 731 -2.79 -15.17 17.09
N ASP A 732 -2.63 -15.33 15.76
CA ASP A 732 -1.89 -16.46 15.17
C ASP A 732 -0.39 -16.16 15.01
N LEU A 733 0.04 -14.93 15.27
CA LEU A 733 1.45 -14.54 15.26
C LEU A 733 2.17 -15.08 16.50
N THR A 734 3.48 -15.33 16.36
CA THR A 734 4.31 -15.65 17.55
C THR A 734 4.39 -14.40 18.43
N ARG A 735 4.69 -14.60 19.72
CA ARG A 735 4.84 -13.50 20.67
C ARG A 735 5.89 -12.48 20.19
N GLU A 736 7.00 -12.94 19.64
CA GLU A 736 8.08 -12.10 19.10
C GLU A 736 7.55 -11.19 17.97
N GLN A 737 6.72 -11.74 17.09
CA GLN A 737 6.13 -10.97 15.98
C GLN A 737 5.01 -10.04 16.46
N GLN A 738 4.24 -10.42 17.47
CA GLN A 738 3.25 -9.53 18.09
C GLN A 738 3.95 -8.30 18.68
N LEU A 739 5.06 -8.52 19.37
CA LEU A 739 5.87 -7.43 19.94
C LEU A 739 6.45 -6.54 18.85
N ASP A 740 6.87 -7.10 17.72
CA ASP A 740 7.33 -6.32 16.56
C ASP A 740 6.20 -5.39 16.05
N VAL A 741 4.99 -5.93 15.89
CA VAL A 741 3.84 -5.14 15.42
C VAL A 741 3.52 -4.02 16.42
N LEU A 742 3.55 -4.33 17.73
CA LEU A 742 3.28 -3.34 18.77
C LEU A 742 4.34 -2.23 18.80
N ALA A 743 5.60 -2.55 18.47
CA ALA A 743 6.69 -1.58 18.45
C ALA A 743 6.61 -0.59 17.26
N ARG A 744 5.83 -0.94 16.23
CA ARG A 744 5.71 -0.08 15.03
C ARG A 744 5.05 1.26 15.37
N THR A 745 5.35 2.27 14.56
CA THR A 745 4.72 3.59 14.72
C THR A 745 3.20 3.47 14.53
N CYS A 746 2.45 4.00 15.48
CA CYS A 746 1.00 4.15 15.37
C CYS A 746 0.70 5.65 15.29
N HIS A 747 0.27 6.12 14.13
CA HIS A 747 0.08 7.54 13.89
C HIS A 747 -1.16 8.07 14.62
N GLY A 748 -0.93 8.91 15.61
CA GLY A 748 -1.99 9.61 16.34
C GLY A 748 -2.44 10.90 15.66
N VAL A 749 -1.68 11.35 14.63
CA VAL A 749 -2.01 12.55 13.85
C VAL A 749 -1.68 12.31 12.38
N LEU A 750 -2.45 12.87 11.53
CA LEU A 750 -2.14 12.88 10.09
C LEU A 750 -1.01 13.82 9.77
N UNK A 751 -0.92 14.80 10.42
CA UNK A 751 0.03 15.76 10.23
C UNK A 751 0.59 16.13 11.52
N ASP A 752 1.75 16.49 11.35
CA ASP A 752 2.31 17.24 12.50
C ASP A 752 1.43 18.47 12.75
N PRO A 753 1.05 18.75 13.98
CA PRO A 753 0.27 19.95 14.27
C PRO A 753 0.92 21.26 13.79
N TRP A 754 2.19 21.20 13.42
CA TRP A 754 2.99 22.34 12.94
C TRP A 754 3.07 22.42 11.42
N VAL A 755 2.92 21.28 10.76
CA VAL A 755 2.89 21.18 9.30
C VAL A 755 1.65 20.36 8.98
N ARG A 756 0.57 21.00 8.58
CA ARG A 756 -0.48 20.31 7.87
C ARG A 756 -0.10 20.34 6.39
N PRO A 757 0.49 19.28 5.88
CA PRO A 757 0.63 19.21 4.42
C PRO A 757 -0.74 18.94 3.86
N LEU A 758 -1.01 19.52 2.90
CA LEU A 758 -1.82 19.47 1.73
C LEU A 758 -2.64 18.20 1.50
N ALA A 759 -3.35 17.72 2.50
CA ALA A 759 -4.42 16.78 2.26
C ALA A 759 -5.72 17.60 2.16
N GLY A 760 -6.06 17.94 0.96
CA GLY A 760 -7.30 18.66 0.73
C GLY A 760 -7.26 19.53 -0.49
N ILE A 761 -7.28 18.92 -1.66
CA ILE A 761 -7.85 19.58 -2.81
C ILE A 761 -9.35 19.57 -2.55
N LEU A 762 -9.84 20.63 -1.94
CA LEU A 762 -11.28 20.84 -1.81
C LEU A 762 -11.86 21.03 -3.22
N ARG A 763 -12.49 20.00 -3.75
CA ARG A 763 -13.36 20.15 -4.90
C ARG A 763 -14.66 20.82 -4.46
N LEU A 764 -14.70 22.13 -4.56
CA LEU A 764 -15.95 22.82 -4.44
C LEU A 764 -16.69 22.74 -5.78
N GLY A 765 -17.80 22.03 -5.76
CA GLY A 765 -18.87 21.95 -6.76
C GLY A 765 -18.63 22.28 -8.22
N GLY A 766 -18.52 21.26 -9.05
CA GLY A 766 -19.10 21.25 -10.40
C GLY A 766 -18.47 22.03 -11.53
N ARG A 767 -17.30 22.67 -11.38
CA ARG A 767 -16.56 23.26 -12.51
C ARG A 767 -15.05 23.21 -12.28
N PRO A 768 -14.24 22.97 -13.32
CA PRO A 768 -12.79 22.88 -13.12
C PRO A 768 -12.20 24.28 -12.87
N ARG A 769 -12.01 24.62 -11.62
CA ARG A 769 -11.36 25.88 -11.25
C ARG A 769 -10.33 25.66 -10.15
N ARG A 770 -9.10 26.02 -10.47
CA ARG A 770 -7.89 26.27 -9.66
C ARG A 770 -7.71 25.41 -8.39
N ALA A 771 -6.70 24.57 -8.39
CA ALA A 771 -6.24 23.90 -7.18
C ALA A 771 -5.77 24.96 -6.17
N LEU A 772 -6.49 25.07 -5.06
CA LEU A 772 -6.16 25.97 -3.96
C LEU A 772 -5.49 25.14 -2.85
N CYS A 773 -4.25 25.46 -2.57
CA CYS A 773 -3.51 24.87 -1.47
C CYS A 773 -3.54 25.85 -0.29
N GLY A 774 -4.08 25.41 0.84
CA GLY A 774 -4.14 26.23 2.05
C GLY A 774 -3.05 25.85 3.04
N VAL A 775 -2.14 26.75 3.32
CA VAL A 775 -1.16 26.61 4.41
C VAL A 775 -1.71 27.36 5.62
N PHE A 776 -1.80 26.67 6.75
CA PHE A 776 -2.35 27.25 7.97
C PHE A 776 -1.26 27.67 8.95
N CYS A 777 -1.33 28.90 9.42
CA CYS A 777 -0.39 29.45 10.40
C CYS A 777 -1.04 29.57 11.80
N ARG A 778 -0.23 29.42 12.83
CA ARG A 778 -0.69 29.42 14.23
C ARG A 778 -0.78 30.83 14.84
N GLY A 779 -1.82 31.05 15.56
CA GLY A 779 -1.94 32.23 16.46
C GLY A 779 -3.09 33.16 16.14
N VAL A 780 -4.16 33.13 16.95
CA VAL A 780 -5.26 34.10 16.91
C VAL A 780 -5.05 35.13 17.98
N PRO A 781 -4.87 36.39 17.63
CA PRO A 781 -4.65 37.44 18.65
C PRO A 781 -5.91 37.99 19.27
N CYS A 782 -7.08 37.70 18.76
CA CYS A 782 -8.34 38.21 19.27
C CYS A 782 -9.34 37.08 19.51
N GLY A 783 -10.12 37.19 20.53
CA GLY A 783 -11.23 36.29 20.80
C GLY A 783 -12.45 36.67 19.98
N ALA A 784 -12.28 36.75 18.66
CA ALA A 784 -13.38 37.15 17.77
C ALA A 784 -14.57 36.21 17.95
N SER A 785 -15.70 36.76 18.31
CA SER A 785 -16.92 35.99 18.53
C SER A 785 -17.43 35.30 17.28
N THR A 786 -17.01 35.79 16.13
CA THR A 786 -17.34 35.17 14.84
C THR A 786 -16.33 34.12 14.38
N ALA A 787 -15.24 33.86 15.12
CA ALA A 787 -14.24 32.87 14.74
C ALA A 787 -14.79 31.46 14.91
N THR A 788 -14.71 30.67 13.85
CA THR A 788 -15.18 29.28 13.87
C THR A 788 -14.21 28.31 14.55
N THR A 789 -12.99 28.80 14.90
CA THR A 789 -11.97 27.92 15.53
C THR A 789 -11.25 28.63 16.67
N PRO A 790 -11.44 28.20 17.91
CA PRO A 790 -10.81 28.86 19.08
C PRO A 790 -9.43 28.25 19.42
N LYS A 791 -8.81 27.47 18.61
CA LYS A 791 -7.48 26.92 18.95
C LYS A 791 -6.38 27.94 18.73
N HIS A 792 -5.56 28.15 19.72
CA HIS A 792 -4.16 28.62 19.64
C HIS A 792 -3.83 29.88 20.41
N GLY A 793 -3.77 29.75 21.74
CA GLY A 793 -3.27 30.80 22.62
C GLY A 793 -1.88 30.56 23.22
N GLN A 794 -1.12 29.54 22.84
CA GLN A 794 0.17 29.23 23.48
C GLN A 794 1.36 29.17 22.52
N ARG A 795 2.51 29.60 23.02
CA ARG A 795 3.77 29.87 22.30
C ARG A 795 4.66 28.67 22.12
N ALA A 796 5.34 28.60 21.01
CA ALA A 796 6.76 28.19 20.96
C ALA A 796 7.31 28.38 19.55
N ALA A 797 8.54 28.84 19.47
CA ALA A 797 9.21 29.14 18.23
C ALA A 797 10.32 28.15 17.94
N ARG A 798 10.44 27.68 16.69
CA ARG A 798 11.68 27.09 16.17
C ARG A 798 11.87 27.47 14.71
N ARG A 799 13.06 27.89 14.36
CA ARG A 799 13.51 28.29 13.01
C ARG A 799 13.90 27.06 12.17
N GLY A 800 13.65 27.09 10.90
CA GLY A 800 14.28 26.18 9.95
C GLY A 800 13.38 25.31 9.06
N ARG A 801 12.12 25.72 8.79
CA ARG A 801 11.20 24.86 8.02
C ARG A 801 10.65 25.47 6.72
N GLN A 802 11.19 26.60 6.28
CA GLN A 802 10.63 27.34 5.14
C GLN A 802 10.87 26.67 3.78
N LYS A 803 12.02 26.02 3.63
CA LYS A 803 12.37 25.34 2.34
C LYS A 803 11.50 24.08 2.09
N ARG A 804 11.01 23.45 3.17
CA ARG A 804 10.20 22.23 3.05
C ARG A 804 8.80 22.48 2.49
N CYS A 805 8.19 23.62 2.82
CA CYS A 805 6.86 23.96 2.29
C CYS A 805 6.90 24.21 0.78
N SER A 806 8.02 24.72 0.26
CA SER A 806 8.14 25.03 -1.17
C SER A 806 8.44 23.79 -2.02
N SER A 807 9.11 22.75 -1.47
CA SER A 807 9.40 21.53 -2.23
C SER A 807 8.16 20.63 -2.39
N GLY A 808 7.30 20.56 -1.36
CA GLY A 808 6.05 19.80 -1.46
C GLY A 808 5.11 20.34 -2.55
N TYR A 809 5.13 21.64 -2.76
CA TYR A 809 4.25 22.27 -3.76
C TYR A 809 4.74 22.07 -5.21
N THR A 810 6.03 21.90 -5.42
CA THR A 810 6.56 21.71 -6.78
C THR A 810 6.15 20.36 -7.38
N ALA A 811 5.92 19.34 -6.53
CA ALA A 811 5.47 18.02 -6.99
C ALA A 811 4.02 18.04 -7.51
N THR A 812 3.17 18.90 -6.91
CA THR A 812 1.77 19.02 -7.35
C THR A 812 1.58 20.00 -8.52
N ALA A 813 2.56 20.88 -8.76
CA ALA A 813 2.49 21.86 -9.85
C ALA A 813 2.66 21.23 -11.24
N THR A 814 3.19 19.99 -11.32
CA THR A 814 3.39 19.29 -12.59
C THR A 814 2.09 18.68 -13.14
N THR A 815 1.06 18.53 -12.32
CA THR A 815 -0.20 17.91 -12.74
C THR A 815 -1.35 18.92 -12.95
N GLY A 816 -1.14 20.16 -12.56
CA GLY A 816 -2.16 21.21 -12.70
C GLY A 816 -1.96 22.07 -13.93
N ALA A 817 -3.03 22.39 -14.62
CA ALA A 817 -3.01 23.41 -15.67
C ALA A 817 -2.37 24.71 -15.16
N LYS A 818 -1.75 25.46 -16.01
CA LYS A 818 -0.94 26.70 -15.79
C LYS A 818 -1.55 27.83 -14.92
N LYS A 819 -2.52 27.54 -14.01
CA LYS A 819 -3.28 28.55 -13.25
C LYS A 819 -3.50 28.23 -11.75
N GLY A 820 -2.62 27.46 -11.11
CA GLY A 820 -2.71 27.16 -9.68
C GLY A 820 -1.92 28.14 -8.81
N GLY A 821 -2.27 28.24 -7.50
CA GLY A 821 -1.60 29.14 -6.57
C GLY A 821 -1.62 28.61 -5.12
N ILE A 822 -0.90 29.29 -4.25
CA ILE A 822 -0.86 29.02 -2.82
C ILE A 822 -1.66 30.10 -2.08
N THR A 823 -2.60 29.69 -1.21
CA THR A 823 -3.23 30.60 -0.26
C THR A 823 -2.76 30.23 1.16
N VAL A 824 -2.20 31.19 1.88
CA VAL A 824 -1.85 30.98 3.28
C VAL A 824 -2.94 31.60 4.16
N SER A 825 -3.52 30.78 5.04
CA SER A 825 -4.62 31.12 5.92
C SER A 825 -4.41 30.45 7.30
N GLY A 826 -5.46 30.31 8.10
CA GLY A 826 -5.42 29.60 9.39
C GLY A 826 -5.47 30.56 10.54
N GLY A 827 -4.95 30.41 11.72
CA GLY A 827 -4.99 31.44 12.75
C GLY A 827 -4.83 32.85 12.15
N GLU A 828 -3.79 33.57 12.48
CA GLU A 828 -3.52 34.88 11.85
C GLU A 828 -2.12 34.80 11.22
N PRO A 829 -2.01 34.70 9.88
CA PRO A 829 -0.71 34.53 9.23
C PRO A 829 0.28 35.67 9.48
N LEU A 830 -0.19 36.89 9.55
CA LEU A 830 0.68 38.07 9.76
C LEU A 830 1.48 38.03 11.06
N ARG A 831 1.16 37.14 11.98
CA ARG A 831 1.97 36.89 13.18
C ARG A 831 3.29 36.16 12.86
N GLN A 832 3.47 35.66 11.64
CA GLN A 832 4.65 34.94 11.21
C GLN A 832 5.23 35.58 9.93
N LEU A 833 5.41 36.90 10.01
CA LEU A 833 5.75 37.74 8.86
C LEU A 833 7.02 37.29 8.14
N ASP A 834 8.07 36.97 8.89
CA ASP A 834 9.35 36.52 8.30
C ASP A 834 9.18 35.20 7.56
N PHE A 835 8.48 34.27 8.16
CA PHE A 835 8.17 32.97 7.53
C PHE A 835 7.40 33.18 6.23
N LEU A 836 6.33 34.01 6.27
CA LEU A 836 5.53 34.28 5.07
C LEU A 836 6.36 34.88 3.95
N THR A 837 7.23 35.85 4.31
CA THR A 837 8.06 36.55 3.33
C THR A 837 8.99 35.54 2.61
N GLU A 838 9.69 34.71 3.37
CA GLU A 838 10.58 33.70 2.78
C GLU A 838 9.78 32.68 1.95
N PHE A 839 8.66 32.21 2.48
CA PHE A 839 7.83 31.24 1.80
C PHE A 839 7.27 31.76 0.48
N PHE A 840 6.74 33.01 0.47
CA PHE A 840 6.21 33.61 -0.75
C PHE A 840 7.32 33.95 -1.75
N THR A 841 8.51 34.35 -1.26
CA THR A 841 9.67 34.55 -2.13
C THR A 841 10.04 33.28 -2.89
N LEU A 842 10.09 32.15 -2.17
CA LEU A 842 10.39 30.83 -2.78
C LEU A 842 9.30 30.40 -3.77
N ALA A 843 8.03 30.63 -3.42
CA ALA A 843 6.89 30.30 -4.29
C ALA A 843 6.93 31.13 -5.59
N ARG A 844 7.17 32.44 -5.46
CA ARG A 844 7.25 33.36 -6.60
C ARG A 844 8.43 33.03 -7.52
N ALA A 845 9.56 32.66 -6.95
CA ALA A 845 10.75 32.25 -7.71
C ALA A 845 10.44 31.01 -8.59
N LYS A 846 9.43 30.22 -8.22
CA LYS A 846 8.97 29.05 -8.99
C LYS A 846 7.74 29.36 -9.86
N GLY A 847 7.37 30.64 -10.01
CA GLY A 847 6.23 31.05 -10.83
C GLY A 847 4.87 30.72 -10.23
N VAL A 848 4.79 30.47 -8.92
CA VAL A 848 3.54 30.09 -8.25
C VAL A 848 2.82 31.33 -7.73
N HIS A 849 1.52 31.42 -8.01
CA HIS A 849 0.66 32.50 -7.52
C HIS A 849 0.51 32.43 -6.00
N THR A 850 0.68 33.55 -5.32
CA THR A 850 0.65 33.64 -3.84
C THR A 850 -0.53 34.47 -3.36
N ALA A 851 -1.29 33.96 -2.41
CA ALA A 851 -2.43 34.66 -1.81
C ALA A 851 -2.32 34.60 -0.29
N LEU A 852 -2.60 35.74 0.37
CA LEU A 852 -2.62 35.87 1.82
C LEU A 852 -4.06 36.05 2.30
N ASP A 853 -4.53 35.19 3.20
CA ASP A 853 -5.88 35.25 3.79
C ASP A 853 -5.73 35.65 5.25
N THR A 854 -6.18 36.85 5.61
CA THR A 854 -5.89 37.50 6.91
C THR A 854 -7.05 38.31 7.42
N ALA A 855 -7.15 38.42 8.73
CA ALA A 855 -8.04 39.38 9.42
C ALA A 855 -7.37 40.75 9.61
N GLY A 856 -6.09 40.91 9.27
CA GLY A 856 -5.41 42.21 9.29
C GLY A 856 -5.01 42.75 10.65
N GLN A 857 -5.39 42.09 11.74
CA GLN A 857 -5.24 42.60 13.09
C GLN A 857 -3.79 42.95 13.52
N PRO A 858 -2.76 42.14 13.11
CA PRO A 858 -1.38 42.45 13.49
C PRO A 858 -0.74 43.63 12.77
N PHE A 859 -1.39 44.22 11.79
CA PHE A 859 -0.80 45.33 11.02
C PHE A 859 -0.49 46.52 11.90
N ARG A 860 0.67 47.14 11.69
CA ARG A 860 1.15 48.27 12.52
C ARG A 860 1.55 49.43 11.60
N PRO A 861 0.61 50.38 11.34
CA PRO A 861 0.91 51.49 10.44
C PRO A 861 1.97 52.47 10.98
N ASP A 862 2.15 52.49 12.29
CA ASP A 862 3.04 53.44 12.96
C ASP A 862 4.43 52.84 13.29
N ASP A 863 4.73 51.64 12.80
CA ASP A 863 6.00 50.93 13.06
C ASP A 863 6.77 50.82 11.72
N PRO A 864 7.75 51.68 11.44
CA PRO A 864 8.48 51.67 10.17
C PRO A 864 9.22 50.35 9.90
N ALA A 865 9.73 49.69 10.96
CA ALA A 865 10.41 48.42 10.79
C ALA A 865 9.43 47.31 10.39
N TYR A 866 8.24 47.33 10.99
CA TYR A 866 7.16 46.41 10.61
C TYR A 866 6.67 46.70 9.19
N LEU A 867 6.47 47.97 8.82
CA LEU A 867 6.03 48.34 7.48
C LEU A 867 7.03 47.84 6.41
N ALA A 868 8.32 48.06 6.66
CA ALA A 868 9.36 47.59 5.74
C ALA A 868 9.33 46.04 5.58
N ALA A 869 9.10 45.31 6.66
CA ALA A 869 8.97 43.85 6.61
C ALA A 869 7.67 43.44 5.88
N PHE A 870 6.57 44.13 6.13
CA PHE A 870 5.29 43.89 5.48
C PHE A 870 5.37 44.14 3.97
N ASP A 871 6.04 45.23 3.56
CA ASP A 871 6.23 45.55 2.15
C ASP A 871 7.05 44.49 1.40
N ARG A 872 8.06 43.94 2.09
CA ARG A 872 8.83 42.80 1.53
C ARG A 872 7.92 41.59 1.29
N LEU A 873 6.97 41.32 2.18
CA LEU A 873 5.97 40.27 2.00
C LEU A 873 5.06 40.63 0.81
N MET A 874 4.55 41.87 0.78
CA MET A 874 3.63 42.30 -0.27
C MET A 874 4.28 42.26 -1.66
N ALA A 875 5.58 42.55 -1.79
CA ALA A 875 6.32 42.41 -3.05
C ALA A 875 6.27 40.96 -3.61
N ASN A 876 5.98 39.98 -2.76
CA ASN A 876 5.89 38.57 -3.14
C ASN A 876 4.47 38.02 -3.09
N THR A 877 3.47 38.90 -2.92
CA THR A 877 2.04 38.54 -2.76
C THR A 877 1.26 38.97 -4.01
N ASN A 878 0.52 38.04 -4.62
CA ASN A 878 -0.29 38.32 -5.80
C ASN A 878 -1.72 38.73 -5.44
N LEU A 879 -2.20 38.36 -4.26
CA LEU A 879 -3.60 38.60 -3.85
C LEU A 879 -3.66 38.63 -2.32
N VAL A 880 -4.42 39.56 -1.76
CA VAL A 880 -4.76 39.55 -0.35
C VAL A 880 -6.27 39.34 -0.21
N ILE A 881 -6.67 38.37 0.61
CA ILE A 881 -8.06 38.12 0.99
C ILE A 881 -8.20 38.67 2.42
N LEU A 882 -9.00 39.69 2.60
CA LEU A 882 -9.12 40.45 3.85
C LEU A 882 -10.52 40.36 4.42
N ASP A 883 -10.62 39.91 5.67
CA ASP A 883 -11.89 39.94 6.41
C ASP A 883 -12.16 41.35 6.98
N LEU A 884 -13.20 42.04 6.48
CA LEU A 884 -13.77 43.24 7.11
C LEU A 884 -15.01 42.83 7.90
N LYS A 885 -14.86 42.68 9.19
CA LYS A 885 -15.93 42.13 10.04
C LYS A 885 -16.98 43.17 10.45
N GLU A 886 -16.56 44.40 10.72
CA GLU A 886 -17.42 45.49 11.08
C GLU A 886 -16.65 46.82 10.86
N ILE A 887 -17.30 47.79 10.24
CA ILE A 887 -16.71 49.09 9.89
C ILE A 887 -16.66 50.04 11.08
N ASP A 888 -17.67 50.02 11.94
CA ASP A 888 -17.75 50.88 13.13
C ASP A 888 -16.75 50.40 14.19
N PRO A 889 -15.82 51.22 14.65
CA PRO A 889 -14.77 50.79 15.57
C PRO A 889 -15.28 50.28 16.92
N GLU A 890 -16.36 50.85 17.44
CA GLU A 890 -16.90 50.42 18.73
C GLU A 890 -17.62 49.06 18.60
N ARG A 891 -18.42 48.91 17.56
CA ARG A 891 -19.08 47.62 17.26
C ARG A 891 -18.06 46.55 16.93
N HIS A 892 -16.98 46.92 16.21
CA HIS A 892 -15.88 46.00 15.95
C HIS A 892 -15.20 45.54 17.24
N ARG A 893 -15.03 46.46 18.18
CA ARG A 893 -14.45 46.13 19.49
C ARG A 893 -15.36 45.20 20.30
N GLN A 894 -16.67 45.43 20.26
CA GLN A 894 -17.64 44.51 20.88
C GLN A 894 -17.60 43.13 20.24
N LEU A 895 -17.49 43.07 18.92
CA LEU A 895 -17.48 41.81 18.15
C LEU A 895 -16.18 41.03 18.31
N THR A 896 -15.03 41.71 18.32
CA THR A 896 -13.71 41.03 18.21
C THR A 896 -12.80 41.26 19.42
N GLY A 897 -13.17 42.16 20.32
CA GLY A 897 -12.33 42.59 21.46
C GLY A 897 -11.19 43.53 21.03
N LYS A 898 -11.18 44.03 19.80
CA LYS A 898 -10.10 44.83 19.21
C LYS A 898 -10.66 45.95 18.34
N ASP A 899 -9.87 47.01 18.20
CA ASP A 899 -10.13 48.10 17.28
C ASP A 899 -9.88 47.68 15.83
N ASN A 900 -10.49 48.32 14.85
CA ASN A 900 -10.34 48.05 13.44
C ASN A 900 -9.45 49.05 12.68
N ALA A 901 -8.93 50.05 13.32
CA ALA A 901 -8.17 51.13 12.68
C ALA A 901 -6.97 50.57 11.88
N ASN A 902 -6.23 49.62 12.47
CA ASN A 902 -5.09 48.97 11.81
C ASN A 902 -5.51 48.11 10.61
N ILE A 903 -6.71 47.52 10.68
CA ILE A 903 -7.22 46.70 9.54
C ILE A 903 -7.57 47.60 8.35
N LEU A 904 -8.24 48.72 8.63
CA LEU A 904 -8.58 49.69 7.57
C LEU A 904 -7.32 50.36 7.02
N ALA A 905 -6.34 50.68 7.90
CA ALA A 905 -5.03 51.18 7.44
C ALA A 905 -4.29 50.16 6.55
N MET A 906 -4.34 48.86 6.91
CA MET A 906 -3.74 47.78 6.09
C MET A 906 -4.40 47.73 4.71
N ALA A 907 -5.74 47.80 4.65
CA ALA A 907 -6.46 47.73 3.37
C ALA A 907 -6.04 48.89 2.46
N ARG A 908 -5.94 50.11 3.00
CA ARG A 908 -5.49 51.28 2.26
C ARG A 908 -4.04 51.10 1.78
N HIS A 909 -3.17 50.65 2.67
CA HIS A 909 -1.75 50.44 2.38
C HIS A 909 -1.55 49.41 1.20
N ILE A 910 -2.26 48.28 1.28
CA ILE A 910 -2.23 47.22 0.23
C ILE A 910 -2.75 47.79 -1.09
N SER A 911 -3.84 48.55 -1.02
CA SER A 911 -4.44 49.22 -2.18
C SER A 911 -3.48 50.23 -2.82
N ASP A 912 -2.75 51.00 -2.00
CA ASP A 912 -1.77 51.94 -2.50
C ASP A 912 -0.53 51.25 -3.11
N LEU A 913 -0.17 50.10 -2.58
CA LEU A 913 0.88 49.25 -3.17
C LEU A 913 0.46 48.61 -4.49
N GLY A 914 -0.82 48.72 -4.89
CA GLY A 914 -1.33 48.16 -6.13
C GLY A 914 -1.60 46.64 -6.08
N ILE A 915 -1.68 46.08 -4.86
CA ILE A 915 -1.89 44.61 -4.71
C ILE A 915 -3.41 44.30 -4.78
N PRO A 916 -3.82 43.32 -5.60
CA PRO A 916 -5.23 42.92 -5.66
C PRO A 916 -5.80 42.53 -4.29
N LEU A 917 -7.02 43.00 -4.02
CA LEU A 917 -7.76 42.75 -2.78
C LEU A 917 -9.06 41.99 -3.08
N TRP A 918 -9.33 40.95 -2.31
CA TRP A 918 -10.67 40.39 -2.15
C TRP A 918 -11.12 40.72 -0.73
N ILE A 919 -12.32 41.25 -0.59
CA ILE A 919 -12.88 41.59 0.72
C ILE A 919 -13.97 40.62 1.09
N ARG A 920 -13.91 40.07 2.28
CA ARG A 920 -14.96 39.20 2.81
C ARG A 920 -15.62 39.83 4.00
N HIS A 921 -16.94 39.73 4.05
CA HIS A 921 -17.76 40.21 5.17
C HIS A 921 -18.60 39.06 5.72
N VAL A 922 -18.47 38.75 7.00
CA VAL A 922 -19.26 37.70 7.66
C VAL A 922 -20.57 38.29 8.16
N LEU A 923 -21.67 37.85 7.58
CA LEU A 923 -23.01 38.37 7.90
C LEU A 923 -23.61 37.60 9.07
N VAL A 924 -23.70 38.26 10.23
CA VAL A 924 -24.28 37.71 11.46
C VAL A 924 -25.52 38.53 11.78
N PRO A 925 -26.75 37.98 11.68
CA PRO A 925 -27.95 38.74 11.95
C PRO A 925 -27.96 39.37 13.34
N GLY A 926 -28.32 40.67 13.43
CA GLY A 926 -28.35 41.44 14.63
C GLY A 926 -26.98 41.98 15.08
N LEU A 927 -25.89 41.62 14.35
CA LEU A 927 -24.54 42.09 14.73
C LEU A 927 -23.81 42.80 13.59
N THR A 928 -23.78 42.22 12.40
CA THR A 928 -23.03 42.78 11.26
C THR A 928 -23.92 42.98 10.03
N ASP A 929 -25.26 42.95 10.21
CA ASP A 929 -26.25 43.09 9.13
C ASP A 929 -26.93 44.48 9.10
N ASP A 930 -26.46 45.39 9.89
CA ASP A 930 -26.97 46.76 9.95
C ASP A 930 -26.76 47.48 8.62
N GLU A 931 -27.86 47.98 8.02
CA GLU A 931 -27.80 48.57 6.68
C GLU A 931 -26.89 49.83 6.61
N GLU A 932 -26.86 50.67 7.65
CA GLU A 932 -25.96 51.83 7.68
C GLU A 932 -24.49 51.38 7.70
N GLY A 933 -24.17 50.38 8.54
CA GLY A 933 -22.83 49.79 8.63
C GLY A 933 -22.42 49.16 7.30
N LEU A 934 -23.33 48.42 6.63
CA LEU A 934 -23.03 47.82 5.32
C LEU A 934 -22.78 48.89 4.26
N ARG A 935 -23.55 50.02 4.25
CA ARG A 935 -23.30 51.14 3.32
C ARG A 935 -21.96 51.84 3.62
N LYS A 936 -21.63 52.08 4.88
CA LYS A 936 -20.31 52.61 5.27
C LYS A 936 -19.17 51.67 4.83
N THR A 937 -19.38 50.37 4.95
CA THR A 937 -18.42 49.35 4.48
C THR A 937 -18.26 49.42 2.95
N ALA A 938 -19.37 49.55 2.23
CA ALA A 938 -19.33 49.73 0.77
C ALA A 938 -18.59 51.01 0.37
N ASP A 939 -18.85 52.14 1.09
CA ASP A 939 -18.14 53.40 0.85
C ASP A 939 -16.64 53.27 1.07
N PHE A 940 -16.24 52.57 2.14
CA PHE A 940 -14.83 52.29 2.39
C PHE A 940 -14.24 51.42 1.24
N ILE A 941 -14.92 50.37 0.86
CA ILE A 941 -14.47 49.48 -0.23
C ILE A 941 -14.31 50.29 -1.54
N ARG A 942 -15.23 51.19 -1.83
CA ARG A 942 -15.17 52.05 -3.04
C ARG A 942 -13.93 52.96 -3.01
N SER A 943 -13.46 53.35 -1.82
CA SER A 943 -12.25 54.18 -1.71
C SER A 943 -10.96 53.45 -2.03
N LEU A 944 -10.98 52.10 -2.06
CA LEU A 944 -9.80 51.27 -2.38
C LEU A 944 -9.69 51.06 -3.89
N LYS A 945 -8.48 51.18 -4.42
CA LYS A 945 -8.20 51.16 -5.88
C LYS A 945 -8.11 49.73 -6.46
N THR A 946 -7.84 48.69 -5.66
CA THR A 946 -7.41 47.36 -6.13
C THR A 946 -8.39 46.26 -5.76
N VAL A 947 -9.58 46.58 -5.28
CA VAL A 947 -10.58 45.55 -4.95
C VAL A 947 -11.09 44.87 -6.22
N GLN A 948 -10.94 43.58 -6.29
CA GLN A 948 -11.42 42.76 -7.41
C GLN A 948 -12.69 42.00 -7.07
N ARG A 949 -12.87 41.66 -5.79
CA ARG A 949 -13.99 40.83 -5.38
C ARG A 949 -14.46 41.20 -3.98
N VAL A 950 -15.78 41.19 -3.78
CA VAL A 950 -16.41 41.30 -2.48
C VAL A 950 -17.27 40.08 -2.26
N GLU A 951 -17.18 39.43 -1.11
CA GLU A 951 -17.96 38.27 -0.76
C GLU A 951 -18.69 38.44 0.57
N VAL A 952 -19.98 38.12 0.59
CA VAL A 952 -20.75 38.00 1.82
C VAL A 952 -20.72 36.52 2.23
N LEU A 953 -20.23 36.27 3.44
CA LEU A 953 -20.16 34.91 3.99
C LEU A 953 -21.27 34.76 5.03
N PRO A 954 -22.32 33.97 4.77
CA PRO A 954 -23.37 33.76 5.77
C PRO A 954 -22.80 33.07 7.01
N TYR A 955 -23.16 33.61 8.18
CA TYR A 955 -22.81 32.98 9.46
C TYR A 955 -23.39 31.57 9.52
N HIS A 956 -22.64 30.63 10.11
CA HIS A 956 -23.05 29.23 10.27
C HIS A 956 -22.50 28.64 11.57
N THR A 957 -23.17 27.65 12.09
CA THR A 957 -22.84 27.04 13.39
C THR A 957 -21.90 25.84 13.28
N LEU A 958 -21.35 25.58 12.08
CA LEU A 958 -20.47 24.40 11.81
C LEU A 958 -19.23 24.33 12.72
N GLY A 959 -18.80 25.45 13.28
CA GLY A 959 -17.67 25.53 14.21
C GLY A 959 -18.00 25.32 15.68
N LEU A 960 -19.27 25.24 16.04
CA LEU A 960 -19.72 25.22 17.43
C LEU A 960 -19.11 24.08 18.25
N PHE A 961 -19.02 22.86 17.63
CA PHE A 961 -18.44 21.69 18.28
C PHE A 961 -17.00 21.91 18.75
N LYS A 962 -16.25 22.77 18.05
CA LYS A 962 -14.85 23.06 18.41
C LYS A 962 -14.75 23.86 19.71
N TRP A 963 -15.68 24.80 19.92
CA TRP A 963 -15.74 25.54 21.15
C TRP A 963 -16.12 24.61 22.32
N GLN A 964 -17.12 23.77 22.09
CA GLN A 964 -17.55 22.76 23.06
C GLN A 964 -16.40 21.83 23.45
N LYS A 965 -15.67 21.32 22.44
CA LYS A 965 -14.53 20.40 22.64
C LYS A 965 -13.39 21.04 23.45
N LEU A 966 -13.23 22.34 23.34
CA LEU A 966 -12.18 23.08 24.08
C LEU A 966 -12.64 23.55 25.46
N GLY A 967 -13.91 23.33 25.81
CA GLY A 967 -14.47 23.79 27.07
C GLY A 967 -14.56 25.30 27.16
N ILE A 968 -14.63 26.00 26.02
CA ILE A 968 -14.68 27.45 25.95
C ILE A 968 -16.14 27.88 25.65
N PRO A 969 -16.77 28.72 26.46
CA PRO A 969 -18.12 29.19 26.15
C PRO A 969 -18.20 29.84 24.77
N TYR A 970 -19.20 29.47 24.00
CA TYR A 970 -19.39 30.04 22.67
C TYR A 970 -19.95 31.45 22.84
N PRO A 971 -19.31 32.48 22.25
CA PRO A 971 -19.71 33.88 22.54
C PRO A 971 -21.03 34.30 21.89
N LEU A 972 -21.55 33.52 20.92
CA LEU A 972 -22.79 33.85 20.21
C LEU A 972 -23.79 32.68 20.30
N PRO A 973 -24.25 32.32 21.54
CA PRO A 973 -25.08 31.11 21.68
C PRO A 973 -26.44 31.24 20.98
N ASP A 974 -26.95 32.46 20.83
CA ASP A 974 -28.28 32.74 20.29
C ASP A 974 -28.27 33.17 18.82
N ALA A 975 -27.08 33.27 18.19
CA ALA A 975 -26.99 33.70 16.80
C ALA A 975 -27.50 32.61 15.85
N VAL A 976 -28.36 33.00 14.91
CA VAL A 976 -28.91 32.10 13.89
C VAL A 976 -28.33 32.44 12.52
N PRO A 977 -28.22 31.47 11.60
CA PRO A 977 -27.78 31.78 10.26
C PRO A 977 -28.73 32.75 9.54
N PRO A 978 -28.21 33.68 8.71
CA PRO A 978 -29.05 34.60 7.96
C PRO A 978 -29.90 33.89 6.91
N THR A 979 -31.07 34.45 6.62
CA THR A 979 -31.92 33.99 5.53
C THR A 979 -31.30 34.34 4.16
N ALA A 980 -31.77 33.71 3.12
CA ALA A 980 -31.31 34.01 1.75
C ALA A 980 -31.62 35.45 1.36
N GLU A 981 -32.73 35.99 1.85
CA GLU A 981 -33.13 37.42 1.65
C GLU A 981 -32.15 38.37 2.34
N GLN A 982 -31.76 38.07 3.57
CA GLN A 982 -30.77 38.86 4.33
C GLN A 982 -29.43 38.86 3.63
N VAL A 983 -28.98 37.70 3.15
CA VAL A 983 -27.71 37.56 2.37
C VAL A 983 -27.80 38.42 1.11
N LYS A 984 -28.87 38.28 0.33
CA LYS A 984 -29.07 39.02 -0.90
C LYS A 984 -29.10 40.54 -0.63
N ARG A 985 -29.78 40.94 0.43
CA ARG A 985 -29.85 42.38 0.82
C ARG A 985 -28.44 42.90 1.17
N ALA A 986 -27.67 42.16 1.93
CA ALA A 986 -26.30 42.55 2.27
C ALA A 986 -25.41 42.63 1.00
N GLU A 987 -25.57 41.70 0.07
CA GLU A 987 -24.86 41.72 -1.21
C GLU A 987 -25.18 42.96 -2.04
N GLU A 988 -26.44 43.36 -2.05
CA GLU A 988 -26.90 44.60 -2.72
C GLU A 988 -26.26 45.82 -2.05
N LEU A 989 -26.31 45.92 -0.73
CA LEU A 989 -25.78 47.07 0.03
C LEU A 989 -24.26 47.16 -0.07
N LEU A 990 -23.55 46.04 -0.13
CA LEU A 990 -22.09 45.96 -0.31
C LEU A 990 -21.67 46.07 -1.76
N GLU A 991 -22.60 46.22 -2.69
CA GLU A 991 -22.34 46.34 -4.14
C GLU A 991 -21.53 45.18 -4.70
N VAL A 992 -21.80 43.94 -4.25
CA VAL A 992 -21.01 42.78 -4.58
C VAL A 992 -20.91 42.59 -6.12
N SER A 993 -21.99 42.89 -6.88
CA SER A 993 -22.04 42.77 -8.32
C SER A 993 -21.04 43.71 -9.05
N ARG A 994 -20.57 44.77 -8.39
CA ARG A 994 -19.57 45.71 -8.92
C ARG A 994 -18.14 45.04 -8.96
N TYR A 995 -17.92 43.99 -8.16
CA TYR A 995 -16.62 43.37 -8.00
C TYR A 995 -16.71 41.86 -8.33
N PRO A 996 -16.78 41.48 -9.60
CA PRO A 996 -17.07 40.09 -9.99
C PRO A 996 -15.88 39.14 -9.82
N GLY A 997 -14.65 39.60 -9.56
CA GLY A 997 -13.45 38.79 -9.30
C GLY A 997 -12.55 38.57 -10.49
#